data_a25de7157a9b795a28f320bb86e43853
#
_entry.id   a25de7157a9b795a28f320bb86e43853
#
_cell.length_a   1.000
_cell.length_b   1.000
_cell.length_c   1.000
_cell.angle_alpha   90.00
_cell.angle_beta   90.00
_cell.angle_gamma   90.00
#
_symmetry.space_group_name_H-M   'P 1'
#
loop_
_entity.id
_entity.type
_entity.pdbx_description
1 polymer ?
#
loop_
_entity_poly.entity_id
_entity_poly.type
_entity_poly.pdbx_seq_one_letter_code
_entity_poly.pdbx_strand_id
1 'polypeptide(L)'
;MKDYDSITKKIVERDSSSQIPLFKGEKIVNMPGLDKVKDAETGEEATMDIWDSWPVQDPETGYVQNWNGYQLAVAMMGIPHKSDSHLYLLYNKYGDNNFANWKVAGSIFGYNNDPKTGQWSGSAMLNADGSIQLFYANVLAQESNNQRVATITVNIGENADGVYIKNTENDHILFIGDGTVYQNYEQWKNSENRGANNPQMRDGHVFKDSDGTYYLAFETATGDLGDDPEGADNLYDWSRYGGNAAYNVSELFKLLNSTDMNTRAAVSNSAIGLLKLDMSDPKNPKVATDENGKQVLYKPLVKTVLSGDEIERPDLIKLNGKYYLFVDARVNHASDTDFAVQTNIAVGDNVTMLGFVSDKVDGDYIPLNGDGLVLGASVPSTWRTATYSYYVVKINPANLKSDKITVNGVTYDKDYFVNHVVLINSYIGNRGEIAGKGLNSTLGPSFLVLVDGDKTTVLANSVTDQGVWDWNENSPKTKLAAASLKEAKRSTDSYSFQVNKDGYWYLYNDSTDDGSIKMQTGFQYLAGQNKTVYYDPATGHMLYGFQKINGKTYYFAPDSGARFSGQIKLSGYWYLFSNKDGVMQTGFQYLAGQKKTVYYAPATGHMLYGLQKINGKTYYFAPGSGPRVVGQIKINGKWYMFDKKTGVMQTGFHYIASQKKTVYYSPKTGQMLYGLQKINGKWYMFDKRSGAKISYQTVGTYIRLKHNAALYSAKGKKTEAKSYKKGLYTKSVGIRIIKGKVYYKLSNGKYIKAGNITVGKKRTLKKNAYIYVKKGKKVKALKGVQKKGSTKYTYGSVVIFQGKKFYAVASGKYIKSANF
;
A
#
# COMPACT_ATOMS: atom_id res chain seq x y z
N MET A 1 -24.13 -5.25 20.48
CA MET A 1 -23.18 -6.38 20.74
C MET A 1 -23.85 -7.68 21.21
N LYS A 2 -24.91 -7.65 22.02
CA LYS A 2 -25.58 -8.87 22.52
C LYS A 2 -26.11 -9.83 21.45
N ASP A 3 -26.36 -9.33 20.26
CA ASP A 3 -27.02 -10.09 19.20
C ASP A 3 -26.06 -10.79 18.25
N TYR A 4 -24.72 -10.59 18.40
CA TYR A 4 -23.70 -11.16 17.53
C TYR A 4 -23.76 -12.69 17.42
N ASP A 5 -23.95 -13.39 18.56
CA ASP A 5 -24.03 -14.85 18.57
C ASP A 5 -25.26 -15.36 17.78
N SER A 6 -26.41 -14.67 17.91
CA SER A 6 -27.63 -15.00 17.17
C SER A 6 -27.48 -14.77 15.68
N ILE A 7 -26.96 -13.62 15.30
CA ILE A 7 -26.71 -13.25 13.88
C ILE A 7 -25.71 -14.21 13.25
N THR A 8 -24.57 -14.45 13.93
CA THR A 8 -23.54 -15.41 13.45
C THR A 8 -24.17 -16.77 13.18
N LYS A 9 -24.94 -17.28 14.13
CA LYS A 9 -25.58 -18.59 14.02
C LYS A 9 -26.49 -18.66 12.81
N LYS A 10 -27.39 -17.69 12.63
CA LYS A 10 -28.32 -17.63 11.49
C LYS A 10 -27.59 -17.56 10.14
N ILE A 11 -26.52 -16.77 10.03
CA ILE A 11 -25.73 -16.65 8.80
C ILE A 11 -24.99 -17.94 8.49
N VAL A 12 -24.27 -18.51 9.46
CA VAL A 12 -23.47 -19.73 9.28
C VAL A 12 -24.34 -20.96 9.01
N GLU A 13 -25.45 -21.10 9.75
CA GLU A 13 -26.42 -22.20 9.59
C GLU A 13 -27.38 -22.01 8.39
N ARG A 14 -27.33 -20.84 7.73
CA ARG A 14 -28.23 -20.50 6.63
C ARG A 14 -29.70 -20.60 7.00
N ASP A 15 -30.07 -19.88 8.07
CA ASP A 15 -31.44 -19.89 8.57
C ASP A 15 -32.43 -19.47 7.49
N SER A 16 -33.42 -20.32 7.22
CA SER A 16 -34.36 -20.15 6.11
C SER A 16 -35.24 -18.89 6.23
N SER A 17 -35.40 -18.34 7.43
CA SER A 17 -36.20 -17.14 7.66
C SER A 17 -35.49 -15.87 7.18
N SER A 18 -34.16 -15.88 7.15
CA SER A 18 -33.32 -14.74 6.79
C SER A 18 -32.41 -14.98 5.58
N GLN A 19 -32.41 -16.20 5.05
CA GLN A 19 -31.53 -16.51 3.93
C GLN A 19 -32.02 -15.89 2.62
N ILE A 20 -31.15 -15.15 1.94
CA ILE A 20 -31.41 -14.69 0.57
C ILE A 20 -31.58 -15.90 -0.35
N PRO A 21 -32.63 -15.93 -1.17
CA PRO A 21 -32.86 -17.05 -2.08
C PRO A 21 -31.71 -17.26 -3.05
N LEU A 22 -31.29 -18.52 -3.22
CA LEU A 22 -30.27 -18.88 -4.20
C LEU A 22 -30.86 -18.95 -5.61
N PHE A 23 -30.12 -18.48 -6.60
CA PHE A 23 -30.50 -18.54 -8.00
C PHE A 23 -29.34 -19.02 -8.89
N LYS A 24 -29.62 -19.36 -10.14
CA LYS A 24 -28.63 -19.95 -11.07
C LYS A 24 -27.72 -18.86 -11.63
N GLY A 25 -26.48 -18.78 -11.12
CA GLY A 25 -25.49 -17.80 -11.54
C GLY A 25 -25.22 -17.75 -13.05
N GLU A 26 -25.30 -18.90 -13.72
CA GLU A 26 -25.14 -19.01 -15.19
C GLU A 26 -26.22 -18.29 -15.99
N LYS A 27 -27.37 -18.01 -15.37
CA LYS A 27 -28.51 -17.34 -15.99
C LYS A 27 -28.52 -15.85 -15.82
N ILE A 28 -27.66 -15.31 -14.97
CA ILE A 28 -27.50 -13.87 -14.79
C ILE A 28 -26.87 -13.28 -16.06
N VAL A 29 -27.48 -12.22 -16.55
CA VAL A 29 -27.05 -11.52 -17.77
C VAL A 29 -26.88 -10.02 -17.47
N ASN A 30 -26.04 -9.35 -18.25
CA ASN A 30 -25.93 -7.89 -18.17
C ASN A 30 -27.22 -7.23 -18.68
N MET A 31 -27.55 -6.09 -18.14
CA MET A 31 -28.64 -5.28 -18.66
C MET A 31 -28.37 -4.94 -20.14
N PRO A 32 -29.34 -5.03 -21.03
CA PRO A 32 -29.19 -4.68 -22.44
C PRO A 32 -28.74 -3.22 -22.60
N GLY A 33 -27.83 -2.99 -23.54
CA GLY A 33 -27.33 -1.65 -23.86
C GLY A 33 -26.21 -1.10 -22.96
N LEU A 34 -25.80 -1.83 -21.87
CA LEU A 34 -24.70 -1.39 -21.02
C LEU A 34 -23.35 -1.33 -21.74
N ASP A 35 -23.20 -1.97 -22.88
CA ASP A 35 -21.98 -1.95 -23.71
C ASP A 35 -21.85 -0.67 -24.58
N LYS A 36 -22.85 0.19 -24.59
CA LYS A 36 -22.93 1.39 -25.44
C LYS A 36 -23.51 2.60 -24.70
N VAL A 37 -23.17 2.76 -23.45
CA VAL A 37 -23.60 3.92 -22.66
C VAL A 37 -22.52 4.98 -22.73
N LYS A 38 -22.92 6.25 -22.91
CA LYS A 38 -22.00 7.37 -22.79
C LYS A 38 -21.53 7.53 -21.36
N ASP A 39 -20.23 7.49 -21.16
CA ASP A 39 -19.60 7.73 -19.88
C ASP A 39 -19.73 9.19 -19.45
N ALA A 40 -20.12 9.42 -18.21
CA ALA A 40 -20.38 10.76 -17.68
C ALA A 40 -19.12 11.63 -17.60
N GLU A 41 -17.93 11.05 -17.42
CA GLU A 41 -16.68 11.82 -17.37
C GLU A 41 -16.15 12.17 -18.75
N THR A 42 -16.19 11.24 -19.70
CA THR A 42 -15.55 11.41 -21.01
C THR A 42 -16.54 11.80 -22.12
N GLY A 43 -17.84 11.48 -21.96
CA GLY A 43 -18.84 11.63 -23.02
C GLY A 43 -18.73 10.60 -24.15
N GLU A 44 -17.78 9.66 -24.08
CA GLU A 44 -17.59 8.61 -25.06
C GLU A 44 -18.41 7.36 -24.71
N GLU A 45 -18.78 6.56 -25.70
CA GLU A 45 -19.44 5.28 -25.46
C GLU A 45 -18.49 4.29 -24.78
N ALA A 46 -18.97 3.66 -23.71
CA ALA A 46 -18.23 2.66 -22.95
C ALA A 46 -19.15 1.53 -22.46
N THR A 47 -18.53 0.45 -22.05
CA THR A 47 -19.23 -0.59 -21.30
C THR A 47 -19.33 -0.17 -19.85
N MET A 48 -20.52 -0.24 -19.25
CA MET A 48 -20.77 0.21 -17.89
C MET A 48 -21.09 -0.95 -16.94
N ASP A 49 -20.72 -0.74 -15.67
CA ASP A 49 -21.26 -1.45 -14.51
C ASP A 49 -22.48 -0.71 -13.95
N ILE A 50 -23.41 -1.47 -13.36
CA ILE A 50 -24.51 -0.94 -12.53
C ILE A 50 -24.24 -1.36 -11.09
N TRP A 51 -24.27 -0.38 -10.17
CA TRP A 51 -24.19 -0.61 -8.73
C TRP A 51 -25.53 -0.26 -8.06
N ASP A 52 -25.48 0.51 -6.99
CA ASP A 52 -26.66 0.92 -6.25
C ASP A 52 -27.70 1.52 -7.17
N SER A 53 -28.92 1.04 -7.02
CA SER A 53 -30.04 1.48 -7.86
C SER A 53 -31.34 1.47 -7.08
N TRP A 54 -32.29 2.31 -7.50
CA TRP A 54 -33.56 2.47 -6.85
C TRP A 54 -34.61 3.00 -7.82
N PRO A 55 -35.92 2.67 -7.65
CA PRO A 55 -36.96 3.18 -8.49
C PRO A 55 -37.34 4.61 -8.10
N VAL A 56 -38.00 5.33 -8.99
CA VAL A 56 -38.72 6.56 -8.66
C VAL A 56 -40.00 6.15 -7.96
N GLN A 57 -40.15 6.48 -6.67
CA GLN A 57 -41.22 6.05 -5.77
C GLN A 57 -42.06 7.22 -5.27
N ASP A 58 -43.29 6.95 -4.97
CA ASP A 58 -44.12 7.86 -4.16
C ASP A 58 -43.63 7.79 -2.69
N PRO A 59 -43.23 8.90 -2.06
CA PRO A 59 -42.56 8.87 -0.75
C PRO A 59 -43.54 8.57 0.40
N GLU A 60 -44.86 8.64 0.21
CA GLU A 60 -45.89 8.32 1.20
C GLU A 60 -46.27 6.84 1.14
N THR A 61 -46.57 6.37 -0.06
CA THR A 61 -47.03 5.00 -0.27
C THR A 61 -45.90 4.00 -0.44
N GLY A 62 -44.72 4.42 -0.89
CA GLY A 62 -43.57 3.54 -1.22
C GLY A 62 -43.78 2.75 -2.52
N TYR A 63 -44.75 3.15 -3.36
CA TYR A 63 -45.02 2.46 -4.61
C TYR A 63 -44.20 3.06 -5.76
N VAL A 64 -43.78 2.22 -6.69
CA VAL A 64 -43.16 2.70 -7.95
C VAL A 64 -44.13 3.60 -8.70
N GLN A 65 -43.70 4.76 -9.08
CA GLN A 65 -44.51 5.74 -9.76
C GLN A 65 -44.60 5.52 -11.27
N ASN A 66 -45.77 5.78 -11.83
CA ASN A 66 -46.00 5.76 -13.27
C ASN A 66 -45.84 7.16 -13.85
N TRP A 67 -44.78 7.35 -14.64
CA TRP A 67 -44.57 8.57 -15.40
C TRP A 67 -44.96 8.37 -16.88
N ASN A 68 -46.09 8.86 -17.33
CA ASN A 68 -46.58 8.76 -18.73
C ASN A 68 -46.50 7.34 -19.32
N GLY A 69 -46.80 6.30 -18.54
CA GLY A 69 -46.73 4.91 -18.99
C GLY A 69 -45.35 4.28 -18.84
N TYR A 70 -44.41 4.93 -18.14
CA TYR A 70 -43.07 4.40 -17.82
C TYR A 70 -42.88 4.25 -16.31
N GLN A 71 -42.14 3.25 -15.93
CA GLN A 71 -41.43 3.14 -14.65
C GLN A 71 -40.03 3.63 -14.85
N LEU A 72 -39.53 4.38 -13.86
CA LEU A 72 -38.22 4.99 -13.87
C LEU A 72 -37.37 4.49 -12.71
N ALA A 73 -36.06 4.36 -12.92
CA ALA A 73 -35.12 4.05 -11.88
C ALA A 73 -33.85 4.90 -12.03
N VAL A 74 -33.15 5.11 -10.92
CA VAL A 74 -31.85 5.74 -10.91
C VAL A 74 -30.83 4.67 -10.55
N ALA A 75 -29.67 4.70 -11.17
CA ALA A 75 -28.60 3.77 -10.88
C ALA A 75 -27.24 4.49 -10.85
N MET A 76 -26.38 4.08 -9.91
CA MET A 76 -24.95 4.38 -9.99
C MET A 76 -24.35 3.54 -11.10
N MET A 77 -23.65 4.18 -12.01
CA MET A 77 -23.00 3.54 -13.14
C MET A 77 -21.61 4.14 -13.36
N GLY A 78 -20.70 3.34 -13.91
CA GLY A 78 -19.36 3.76 -14.31
C GLY A 78 -18.66 2.68 -15.09
N ILE A 79 -17.45 2.98 -15.57
CA ILE A 79 -16.62 2.02 -16.29
C ILE A 79 -16.09 0.96 -15.31
N PRO A 80 -16.16 -0.35 -15.65
CA PRO A 80 -15.65 -1.41 -14.78
C PRO A 80 -14.23 -1.15 -14.29
N HIS A 81 -14.02 -1.38 -12.99
CA HIS A 81 -12.72 -1.19 -12.31
C HIS A 81 -12.19 0.25 -12.25
N LYS A 82 -13.00 1.24 -12.61
CA LYS A 82 -12.73 2.64 -12.32
C LYS A 82 -13.56 3.12 -11.14
N SER A 83 -13.08 4.15 -10.44
CA SER A 83 -13.86 4.84 -9.40
C SER A 83 -14.49 6.10 -9.99
N ASP A 84 -15.36 5.90 -10.96
CA ASP A 84 -16.05 6.95 -11.75
C ASP A 84 -17.56 6.85 -11.60
N SER A 85 -18.06 6.69 -10.39
CA SER A 85 -19.49 6.49 -10.10
C SER A 85 -20.31 7.77 -10.31
N HIS A 86 -21.21 7.73 -11.27
CA HIS A 86 -22.17 8.78 -11.57
C HIS A 86 -23.58 8.22 -11.65
N LEU A 87 -24.60 9.10 -11.50
CA LEU A 87 -26.01 8.70 -11.54
C LEU A 87 -26.59 8.80 -12.94
N TYR A 88 -27.25 7.73 -13.35
CA TYR A 88 -27.93 7.59 -14.63
C TYR A 88 -29.40 7.32 -14.42
N LEU A 89 -30.22 7.81 -15.33
CA LEU A 89 -31.67 7.53 -15.39
C LEU A 89 -31.91 6.30 -16.26
N LEU A 90 -32.62 5.34 -15.70
CA LEU A 90 -33.10 4.13 -16.39
C LEU A 90 -34.61 4.21 -16.55
N TYR A 91 -35.15 3.54 -17.57
CA TYR A 91 -36.60 3.48 -17.80
C TYR A 91 -37.01 2.16 -18.45
N ASN A 92 -38.25 1.78 -18.18
CA ASN A 92 -38.98 0.73 -18.88
C ASN A 92 -40.48 1.09 -18.90
N LYS A 93 -41.27 0.41 -19.70
CA LYS A 93 -42.73 0.61 -19.66
C LYS A 93 -43.29 0.21 -18.30
N TYR A 94 -44.21 1.01 -17.80
CA TYR A 94 -44.84 0.73 -16.52
C TYR A 94 -45.59 -0.61 -16.57
N GLY A 95 -45.31 -1.47 -15.54
CA GLY A 95 -45.84 -2.83 -15.45
C GLY A 95 -45.16 -3.86 -16.35
N ASP A 96 -44.13 -3.45 -17.12
CA ASP A 96 -43.29 -4.37 -17.88
C ASP A 96 -42.10 -4.83 -17.00
N ASN A 97 -42.15 -6.07 -16.57
CA ASN A 97 -41.11 -6.71 -15.74
C ASN A 97 -40.08 -7.50 -16.57
N ASN A 98 -40.07 -7.33 -17.92
CA ASN A 98 -39.05 -7.98 -18.75
C ASN A 98 -37.76 -7.22 -18.68
N PHE A 99 -36.74 -7.88 -18.13
CA PHE A 99 -35.40 -7.31 -17.95
C PHE A 99 -34.77 -6.81 -19.27
N ALA A 100 -35.05 -7.47 -20.38
CA ALA A 100 -34.52 -7.11 -21.70
C ALA A 100 -35.03 -5.75 -22.23
N ASN A 101 -36.09 -5.18 -21.64
CA ASN A 101 -36.70 -3.95 -22.09
C ASN A 101 -36.26 -2.70 -21.33
N TRP A 102 -35.43 -2.86 -20.29
CA TRP A 102 -34.81 -1.74 -19.59
C TRP A 102 -33.85 -0.97 -20.50
N LYS A 103 -33.87 0.34 -20.44
CA LYS A 103 -33.03 1.24 -21.23
C LYS A 103 -32.43 2.34 -20.36
N VAL A 104 -31.30 2.88 -20.80
CA VAL A 104 -30.59 4.01 -20.18
C VAL A 104 -31.02 5.28 -20.92
N ALA A 105 -31.59 6.25 -20.19
CA ALA A 105 -31.94 7.57 -20.71
C ALA A 105 -30.71 8.50 -20.80
N GLY A 106 -29.70 8.29 -19.93
CA GLY A 106 -28.46 9.06 -19.90
C GLY A 106 -28.00 9.43 -18.52
N SER A 107 -26.83 10.09 -18.43
CA SER A 107 -26.29 10.62 -17.17
C SER A 107 -27.15 11.80 -16.70
N ILE A 108 -27.55 11.79 -15.42
CA ILE A 108 -28.36 12.84 -14.81
C ILE A 108 -27.62 14.18 -14.78
N PHE A 109 -26.34 14.14 -14.51
CA PHE A 109 -25.47 15.32 -14.40
C PHE A 109 -24.78 15.69 -15.74
N GLY A 110 -25.25 15.10 -16.86
CA GLY A 110 -24.68 15.33 -18.18
C GLY A 110 -23.33 14.62 -18.37
N TYR A 111 -22.51 15.18 -19.25
CA TYR A 111 -21.25 14.57 -19.69
C TYR A 111 -20.08 15.53 -19.55
N ASN A 112 -18.87 15.02 -19.56
CA ASN A 112 -17.62 15.72 -19.27
C ASN A 112 -17.55 16.23 -17.82
N ASN A 113 -18.06 15.44 -16.89
CA ASN A 113 -18.02 15.74 -15.46
C ASN A 113 -16.57 15.72 -14.93
N ASP A 114 -16.33 16.52 -13.88
CA ASP A 114 -15.01 16.50 -13.21
C ASP A 114 -14.83 15.18 -12.46
N PRO A 115 -13.80 14.37 -12.78
CA PRO A 115 -13.51 13.12 -12.09
C PRO A 115 -13.17 13.28 -10.60
N LYS A 116 -13.07 14.52 -10.11
CA LYS A 116 -12.91 14.81 -8.68
C LYS A 116 -14.21 14.81 -7.90
N THR A 117 -15.33 14.75 -8.59
CA THR A 117 -16.67 14.72 -8.00
C THR A 117 -17.40 13.48 -8.49
N GLY A 118 -18.09 12.82 -7.56
CA GLY A 118 -18.96 11.69 -7.87
C GLY A 118 -20.35 11.91 -7.33
N GLN A 119 -21.27 11.07 -7.75
CA GLN A 119 -22.62 11.04 -7.19
C GLN A 119 -22.92 9.60 -6.81
N TRP A 120 -23.32 9.41 -5.55
CA TRP A 120 -23.62 8.09 -5.01
C TRP A 120 -25.10 7.97 -4.63
N SER A 121 -25.45 6.87 -4.02
CA SER A 121 -26.78 6.42 -3.69
C SER A 121 -27.71 7.45 -3.09
N GLY A 122 -29.02 7.13 -3.19
CA GLY A 122 -30.06 7.96 -2.64
C GLY A 122 -31.48 7.44 -2.93
N SER A 123 -32.42 8.33 -3.13
CA SER A 123 -33.83 8.04 -3.47
C SER A 123 -34.40 9.08 -4.45
N ALA A 124 -35.52 8.77 -5.06
CA ALA A 124 -36.14 9.63 -6.04
C ALA A 124 -37.68 9.58 -5.98
N MET A 125 -38.31 10.72 -6.21
CA MET A 125 -39.78 10.85 -6.29
C MET A 125 -40.17 11.74 -7.47
N LEU A 126 -41.44 11.64 -7.92
CA LEU A 126 -41.97 12.59 -8.89
C LEU A 126 -42.55 13.83 -8.19
N ASN A 127 -42.25 14.99 -8.75
CA ASN A 127 -42.98 16.23 -8.47
C ASN A 127 -44.32 16.25 -9.22
N ALA A 128 -45.24 17.12 -8.82
CA ALA A 128 -46.55 17.28 -9.44
C ALA A 128 -46.47 17.67 -10.93
N ASP A 129 -45.40 18.30 -11.37
CA ASP A 129 -45.17 18.68 -12.78
C ASP A 129 -44.56 17.54 -13.61
N GLY A 130 -44.31 16.36 -13.01
CA GLY A 130 -43.72 15.22 -13.65
C GLY A 130 -42.19 15.24 -13.72
N SER A 131 -41.52 16.24 -13.13
CA SER A 131 -40.05 16.20 -12.92
C SER A 131 -39.70 15.23 -11.79
N ILE A 132 -38.47 14.75 -11.78
CA ILE A 132 -37.96 13.91 -10.71
C ILE A 132 -37.23 14.78 -9.67
N GLN A 133 -37.59 14.64 -8.40
CA GLN A 133 -36.79 15.13 -7.30
C GLN A 133 -35.89 14.01 -6.83
N LEU A 134 -34.58 14.19 -7.00
CA LEU A 134 -33.55 13.22 -6.63
C LEU A 134 -32.85 13.71 -5.36
N PHE A 135 -32.70 12.81 -4.40
CA PHE A 135 -31.87 12.97 -3.23
C PHE A 135 -30.68 12.02 -3.40
N TYR A 136 -29.46 12.51 -3.23
CA TYR A 136 -28.26 11.74 -3.56
C TYR A 136 -27.07 12.14 -2.68
N ALA A 137 -25.98 11.36 -2.70
CA ALA A 137 -24.73 11.74 -2.08
C ALA A 137 -23.81 12.43 -3.09
N ASN A 138 -23.50 13.70 -2.86
CA ASN A 138 -22.48 14.44 -3.58
C ASN A 138 -21.12 14.14 -2.95
N VAL A 139 -20.16 13.64 -3.74
CA VAL A 139 -18.87 13.09 -3.26
C VAL A 139 -17.70 13.91 -3.78
N LEU A 140 -16.80 14.31 -2.89
CA LEU A 140 -15.53 14.94 -3.23
C LEU A 140 -14.40 13.90 -3.13
N ALA A 141 -14.03 13.29 -4.25
CA ALA A 141 -13.07 12.19 -4.29
C ALA A 141 -11.68 12.56 -3.76
N GLN A 142 -11.24 13.80 -3.96
CA GLN A 142 -9.93 14.26 -3.47
C GLN A 142 -9.89 14.57 -1.96
N GLU A 143 -11.03 14.61 -1.30
CA GLU A 143 -11.17 14.83 0.14
C GLU A 143 -11.51 13.53 0.86
N SER A 144 -10.85 12.44 0.54
CA SER A 144 -11.15 11.10 1.10
C SER A 144 -12.59 10.65 0.88
N ASN A 145 -13.16 10.95 -0.30
CA ASN A 145 -14.56 10.74 -0.62
C ASN A 145 -15.51 11.43 0.38
N ASN A 146 -15.23 12.70 0.69
CA ASN A 146 -16.11 13.49 1.53
C ASN A 146 -17.52 13.56 0.94
N GLN A 147 -18.47 12.99 1.62
CA GLN A 147 -19.85 12.84 1.19
C GLN A 147 -20.73 13.92 1.80
N ARG A 148 -21.70 14.38 1.04
CA ARG A 148 -22.64 15.42 1.43
C ARG A 148 -24.04 15.06 0.90
N VAL A 149 -25.04 15.08 1.74
CA VAL A 149 -26.42 14.87 1.30
C VAL A 149 -26.85 16.04 0.43
N ALA A 150 -27.29 15.75 -0.79
CA ALA A 150 -27.65 16.72 -1.81
C ALA A 150 -28.99 16.40 -2.46
N THR A 151 -29.53 17.34 -3.20
CA THR A 151 -30.75 17.17 -4.00
C THR A 151 -30.66 17.93 -5.30
N ILE A 152 -31.40 17.45 -6.32
CA ILE A 152 -31.47 18.03 -7.65
C ILE A 152 -32.82 17.73 -8.28
N THR A 153 -33.35 18.64 -9.05
CA THR A 153 -34.55 18.42 -9.88
C THR A 153 -34.11 18.01 -11.27
N VAL A 154 -34.66 16.90 -11.78
CA VAL A 154 -34.39 16.37 -13.11
C VAL A 154 -35.66 16.52 -13.97
N ASN A 155 -35.61 17.40 -14.94
CA ASN A 155 -36.69 17.56 -15.91
C ASN A 155 -36.53 16.53 -17.03
N ILE A 156 -37.55 15.74 -17.26
CA ILE A 156 -37.54 14.65 -18.25
C ILE A 156 -38.58 14.87 -19.34
N GLY A 157 -38.43 14.20 -20.46
CA GLY A 157 -39.32 14.23 -21.59
C GLY A 157 -39.41 12.88 -22.28
N GLU A 158 -40.37 12.78 -23.20
CA GLU A 158 -40.58 11.61 -24.05
C GLU A 158 -40.49 12.04 -25.52
N ASN A 159 -39.93 11.19 -26.33
CA ASN A 159 -39.89 11.28 -27.79
C ASN A 159 -40.06 9.87 -28.40
N ALA A 160 -39.87 9.74 -29.71
CA ALA A 160 -39.99 8.47 -30.40
C ALA A 160 -39.02 7.38 -29.93
N ASP A 161 -37.86 7.78 -29.36
CA ASP A 161 -36.82 6.87 -28.86
C ASP A 161 -37.06 6.45 -27.41
N GLY A 162 -37.94 7.15 -26.69
CA GLY A 162 -38.32 6.90 -25.30
C GLY A 162 -38.06 8.08 -24.37
N VAL A 163 -37.73 7.80 -23.11
CA VAL A 163 -37.48 8.82 -22.08
C VAL A 163 -36.10 9.45 -22.25
N TYR A 164 -36.03 10.76 -22.12
CA TYR A 164 -34.75 11.49 -22.13
C TYR A 164 -34.73 12.58 -21.05
N ILE A 165 -33.54 12.97 -20.62
CA ILE A 165 -33.31 14.08 -19.68
C ILE A 165 -33.30 15.39 -20.49
N LYS A 166 -34.17 16.35 -20.15
CA LYS A 166 -34.21 17.68 -20.77
C LYS A 166 -33.11 18.57 -20.20
N ASN A 167 -33.11 18.72 -18.88
CA ASN A 167 -32.16 19.49 -18.09
C ASN A 167 -32.32 19.19 -16.62
N THR A 168 -31.40 19.69 -15.84
CA THR A 168 -31.44 19.65 -14.38
C THR A 168 -31.46 21.06 -13.81
N GLU A 169 -32.02 21.22 -12.61
CA GLU A 169 -32.11 22.51 -11.92
C GLU A 169 -32.08 22.33 -10.41
N ASN A 170 -31.76 23.40 -9.68
CA ASN A 170 -31.74 23.44 -8.21
C ASN A 170 -30.85 22.39 -7.55
N ASP A 171 -29.71 22.09 -8.18
CA ASP A 171 -28.70 21.25 -7.57
C ASP A 171 -28.05 21.96 -6.39
N HIS A 172 -28.17 21.37 -5.17
CA HIS A 172 -27.57 21.95 -3.98
C HIS A 172 -27.38 20.94 -2.86
N ILE A 173 -26.44 21.25 -1.96
CA ILE A 173 -26.20 20.48 -0.75
C ILE A 173 -27.28 20.78 0.28
N LEU A 174 -27.97 19.74 0.75
CA LEU A 174 -28.97 19.81 1.83
C LEU A 174 -28.30 19.82 3.21
N PHE A 175 -27.33 18.92 3.41
CA PHE A 175 -26.77 18.70 4.73
C PHE A 175 -25.34 18.16 4.68
N ILE A 176 -24.51 18.58 5.65
CA ILE A 176 -23.09 18.20 5.75
C ILE A 176 -22.69 17.76 7.17
N GLY A 177 -23.65 17.52 8.06
CA GLY A 177 -23.41 17.29 9.48
C GLY A 177 -23.26 18.61 10.27
N ASP A 178 -23.86 18.66 11.45
CA ASP A 178 -23.87 19.86 12.31
C ASP A 178 -22.76 19.83 13.36
N GLY A 179 -22.02 18.74 13.45
CA GLY A 179 -20.97 18.54 14.44
C GLY A 179 -21.49 18.32 15.88
N THR A 180 -22.80 18.19 16.06
CA THR A 180 -23.43 18.00 17.38
C THR A 180 -24.30 16.74 17.39
N VAL A 181 -25.34 16.70 16.56
CA VAL A 181 -26.18 15.50 16.40
C VAL A 181 -25.52 14.53 15.44
N TYR A 182 -24.99 15.05 14.35
CA TYR A 182 -24.36 14.29 13.28
C TYR A 182 -22.93 14.75 13.04
N GLN A 183 -22.03 13.81 12.88
CA GLN A 183 -20.62 14.09 12.63
C GLN A 183 -20.44 14.88 11.35
N ASN A 184 -19.60 15.90 11.38
CA ASN A 184 -19.17 16.65 10.21
C ASN A 184 -17.80 16.19 9.70
N TYR A 185 -17.42 16.66 8.51
CA TYR A 185 -16.18 16.29 7.87
C TYR A 185 -14.93 16.62 8.71
N GLU A 186 -14.91 17.77 9.38
CA GLU A 186 -13.75 18.16 10.19
C GLU A 186 -13.58 17.29 11.45
N GLN A 187 -14.68 16.89 12.09
CA GLN A 187 -14.65 15.93 13.18
C GLN A 187 -14.11 14.58 12.69
N TRP A 188 -14.64 14.04 11.59
CA TRP A 188 -14.15 12.80 10.98
C TRP A 188 -12.66 12.89 10.65
N LYS A 189 -12.22 13.98 10.04
CA LYS A 189 -10.83 14.19 9.60
C LYS A 189 -9.84 14.29 10.75
N ASN A 190 -10.23 14.96 11.83
CA ASN A 190 -9.36 15.27 12.97
C ASN A 190 -9.47 14.26 14.11
N SER A 191 -10.47 13.40 14.11
CA SER A 191 -10.68 12.37 15.11
C SER A 191 -10.10 11.02 14.66
N GLU A 192 -9.51 10.27 15.59
CA GLU A 192 -9.15 8.86 15.36
C GLU A 192 -10.38 7.95 15.34
N ASN A 193 -11.46 8.36 15.99
CA ASN A 193 -12.78 7.73 15.94
C ASN A 193 -13.55 8.16 14.68
N ARG A 194 -13.06 7.78 13.50
CA ARG A 194 -13.60 8.21 12.22
C ARG A 194 -14.82 7.42 11.75
N GLY A 195 -15.07 6.25 12.31
CA GLY A 195 -16.04 5.31 11.78
C GLY A 195 -15.48 4.59 10.55
N ALA A 196 -16.17 4.63 9.43
CA ALA A 196 -15.73 4.03 8.17
C ALA A 196 -14.48 4.71 7.56
N ASN A 197 -13.95 4.11 6.51
CA ASN A 197 -12.77 4.62 5.77
C ASN A 197 -12.98 5.98 5.11
N ASN A 198 -14.21 6.46 5.06
CA ASN A 198 -14.60 7.76 4.51
C ASN A 198 -15.67 8.41 5.39
N PRO A 199 -15.85 9.75 5.30
CA PRO A 199 -16.90 10.43 6.04
C PRO A 199 -18.28 9.97 5.55
N GLN A 200 -19.11 9.52 6.46
CA GLN A 200 -20.45 9.02 6.18
C GLN A 200 -21.46 10.16 6.17
N MET A 201 -22.00 10.49 5.03
CA MET A 201 -23.06 11.48 4.85
C MET A 201 -23.72 11.25 3.49
N ARG A 202 -24.45 10.10 3.36
CA ARG A 202 -24.91 9.60 2.06
C ARG A 202 -26.27 8.91 2.14
N ASP A 203 -26.71 8.34 1.03
CA ASP A 203 -27.84 7.44 0.87
C ASP A 203 -29.17 8.01 1.39
N GLY A 204 -29.46 9.24 1.01
CA GLY A 204 -30.68 9.92 1.44
C GLY A 204 -31.96 9.24 0.95
N HIS A 205 -32.79 8.74 1.85
CA HIS A 205 -34.10 8.14 1.55
C HIS A 205 -35.24 9.08 1.97
N VAL A 206 -35.98 9.59 1.00
CA VAL A 206 -37.11 10.48 1.23
C VAL A 206 -38.38 9.68 1.64
N PHE A 207 -39.00 10.14 2.72
CA PHE A 207 -40.22 9.55 3.26
C PHE A 207 -41.22 10.66 3.57
N LYS A 208 -42.50 10.45 3.21
CA LYS A 208 -43.58 11.33 3.57
C LYS A 208 -44.53 10.59 4.52
N ASP A 209 -44.77 11.15 5.69
CA ASP A 209 -45.77 10.61 6.60
C ASP A 209 -47.19 10.98 6.23
N SER A 210 -48.14 10.25 6.76
CA SER A 210 -49.57 10.45 6.53
C SER A 210 -50.15 11.81 6.98
N ASP A 211 -49.40 12.57 7.80
CA ASP A 211 -49.73 13.95 8.18
C ASP A 211 -49.22 14.99 7.14
N GLY A 212 -48.54 14.52 6.07
CA GLY A 212 -47.97 15.35 5.02
C GLY A 212 -46.54 15.82 5.30
N THR A 213 -45.95 15.50 6.43
CA THR A 213 -44.58 15.86 6.78
C THR A 213 -43.58 15.00 5.99
N TYR A 214 -42.56 15.67 5.40
CA TYR A 214 -41.49 15.00 4.69
C TYR A 214 -40.26 14.88 5.57
N TYR A 215 -39.65 13.72 5.48
CA TYR A 215 -38.41 13.36 6.17
C TYR A 215 -37.38 12.85 5.18
N LEU A 216 -36.11 12.93 5.55
CA LEU A 216 -35.01 12.30 4.85
C LEU A 216 -34.22 11.46 5.86
N ALA A 217 -34.27 10.15 5.73
CA ALA A 217 -33.34 9.24 6.43
C ALA A 217 -32.05 9.17 5.62
N PHE A 218 -30.89 9.11 6.29
CA PHE A 218 -29.60 9.10 5.58
C PHE A 218 -28.53 8.39 6.42
N GLU A 219 -27.53 7.81 5.76
CA GLU A 219 -26.36 7.26 6.43
C GLU A 219 -25.47 8.38 6.95
N THR A 220 -24.98 8.21 8.17
CA THR A 220 -24.13 9.17 8.84
C THR A 220 -23.34 8.52 9.99
N ALA A 221 -22.56 9.32 10.70
CA ALA A 221 -22.01 8.99 12.01
C ALA A 221 -22.58 9.94 13.05
N THR A 222 -22.62 9.50 14.33
CA THR A 222 -23.08 10.39 15.40
C THR A 222 -22.04 11.45 15.74
N GLY A 223 -22.48 12.69 15.96
CA GLY A 223 -21.66 13.81 16.40
C GLY A 223 -21.44 13.87 17.91
N ASP A 224 -22.21 13.10 18.72
CA ASP A 224 -22.13 13.09 20.18
C ASP A 224 -20.84 12.40 20.73
N LEU A 225 -20.04 11.75 19.88
CA LEU A 225 -18.70 11.27 20.24
C LEU A 225 -17.66 12.39 20.24
N GLY A 226 -17.96 13.56 19.62
CA GLY A 226 -17.05 14.69 19.55
C GLY A 226 -15.74 14.36 18.85
N ASP A 227 -14.67 14.91 19.40
CA ASP A 227 -13.30 14.70 18.95
C ASP A 227 -12.53 13.72 19.86
N ASP A 228 -13.26 12.86 20.64
CA ASP A 228 -12.61 11.84 21.47
C ASP A 228 -11.96 10.79 20.57
N PRO A 229 -10.62 10.85 20.37
CA PRO A 229 -9.94 10.00 19.39
C PRO A 229 -9.93 8.53 19.81
N GLU A 230 -10.04 8.25 21.11
CA GLU A 230 -9.90 6.90 21.63
C GLU A 230 -11.25 6.24 21.92
N GLY A 231 -12.35 7.00 21.87
CA GLY A 231 -13.68 6.51 22.22
C GLY A 231 -13.75 5.90 23.63
N ALA A 232 -12.81 6.27 24.50
CA ALA A 232 -12.61 5.61 25.78
C ALA A 232 -13.85 5.63 26.68
N ASP A 233 -14.58 6.74 26.68
CA ASP A 233 -15.81 6.87 27.43
C ASP A 233 -16.91 5.95 26.93
N ASN A 234 -16.92 5.64 25.64
CA ASN A 234 -17.86 4.73 25.01
C ASN A 234 -17.69 3.29 25.48
N LEU A 235 -16.47 2.86 25.81
CA LEU A 235 -16.20 1.52 26.35
C LEU A 235 -16.94 1.27 27.68
N TYR A 236 -17.24 2.31 28.44
CA TYR A 236 -17.90 2.19 29.76
C TYR A 236 -19.38 2.57 29.71
N ASP A 237 -19.91 2.89 28.53
CA ASP A 237 -21.35 3.11 28.33
C ASP A 237 -22.07 1.77 28.12
N TRP A 238 -22.68 1.25 29.23
CA TRP A 238 -23.37 -0.03 29.22
C TRP A 238 -24.53 -0.12 28.21
N SER A 239 -25.12 1.01 27.81
CA SER A 239 -26.22 1.02 26.83
C SER A 239 -25.75 0.53 25.44
N ARG A 240 -24.49 0.68 25.14
CA ARG A 240 -23.89 0.28 23.87
C ARG A 240 -23.68 -1.23 23.72
N TYR A 241 -23.62 -1.95 24.85
CA TYR A 241 -23.49 -3.42 24.87
C TYR A 241 -24.83 -4.14 24.72
N GLY A 242 -25.89 -3.56 25.25
CA GLY A 242 -27.26 -4.02 25.08
C GLY A 242 -27.66 -5.28 25.86
N GLY A 243 -26.74 -5.86 26.64
CA GLY A 243 -26.98 -7.03 27.45
C GLY A 243 -27.26 -6.70 28.92
N ASN A 244 -27.33 -7.74 29.78
CA ASN A 244 -27.35 -7.55 31.23
C ASN A 244 -25.93 -7.22 31.76
N ALA A 245 -25.82 -6.90 33.04
CA ALA A 245 -24.54 -6.51 33.64
C ALA A 245 -23.42 -7.56 33.48
N ALA A 246 -23.73 -8.84 33.56
CA ALA A 246 -22.73 -9.91 33.44
C ALA A 246 -22.20 -9.99 31.98
N TYR A 247 -23.13 -9.92 31.03
CA TYR A 247 -22.78 -9.88 29.61
C TYR A 247 -21.92 -8.65 29.29
N ASN A 248 -22.36 -7.45 29.69
CA ASN A 248 -21.68 -6.20 29.39
C ASN A 248 -20.25 -6.17 29.94
N VAL A 249 -20.06 -6.67 31.17
CA VAL A 249 -18.72 -6.81 31.76
C VAL A 249 -17.87 -7.80 30.98
N SER A 250 -18.43 -8.92 30.52
CA SER A 250 -17.71 -9.90 29.68
C SER A 250 -17.22 -9.27 28.37
N GLU A 251 -18.10 -8.54 27.70
CA GLU A 251 -17.75 -7.88 26.40
C GLU A 251 -16.72 -6.77 26.61
N LEU A 252 -16.86 -5.95 27.67
CA LEU A 252 -15.81 -4.98 28.01
C LEU A 252 -14.45 -5.66 28.19
N PHE A 253 -14.40 -6.79 28.91
CA PHE A 253 -13.14 -7.52 29.06
C PHE A 253 -12.62 -8.10 27.75
N LYS A 254 -13.47 -8.55 26.83
CA LYS A 254 -13.04 -8.94 25.49
C LYS A 254 -12.35 -7.78 24.79
N LEU A 255 -12.98 -6.59 24.75
CA LEU A 255 -12.42 -5.38 24.13
C LEU A 255 -11.08 -4.98 24.76
N LEU A 256 -10.99 -4.96 26.10
CA LEU A 256 -9.77 -4.57 26.82
C LEU A 256 -8.61 -5.57 26.65
N ASN A 257 -8.90 -6.84 26.41
CA ASN A 257 -7.89 -7.89 26.25
C ASN A 257 -7.48 -8.16 24.79
N SER A 258 -8.18 -7.57 23.82
CA SER A 258 -7.86 -7.71 22.40
C SER A 258 -7.57 -6.33 21.79
N THR A 259 -6.33 -6.10 21.39
CA THR A 259 -5.95 -4.85 20.73
C THR A 259 -6.73 -4.62 19.43
N ASP A 260 -6.98 -5.69 18.67
CA ASP A 260 -7.74 -5.62 17.42
C ASP A 260 -9.19 -5.22 17.67
N MET A 261 -9.88 -5.91 18.58
CA MET A 261 -11.26 -5.58 18.94
C MET A 261 -11.38 -4.15 19.50
N ASN A 262 -10.44 -3.76 20.35
CA ASN A 262 -10.41 -2.41 20.92
C ASN A 262 -10.27 -1.34 19.83
N THR A 263 -9.33 -1.53 18.91
CA THR A 263 -9.11 -0.61 17.78
C THR A 263 -10.37 -0.51 16.90
N ARG A 264 -10.99 -1.64 16.57
CA ARG A 264 -12.24 -1.65 15.78
C ARG A 264 -13.38 -0.95 16.49
N ALA A 265 -13.55 -1.23 17.79
CA ALA A 265 -14.59 -0.59 18.61
C ALA A 265 -14.40 0.93 18.70
N ALA A 266 -13.15 1.38 18.85
CA ALA A 266 -12.82 2.81 18.93
C ALA A 266 -13.19 3.58 17.66
N VAL A 267 -13.11 2.95 16.49
CA VAL A 267 -13.48 3.59 15.21
C VAL A 267 -14.94 3.31 14.79
N SER A 268 -15.66 2.46 15.53
CA SER A 268 -17.06 2.11 15.23
C SER A 268 -18.00 3.26 15.59
N ASN A 269 -18.42 3.99 14.58
CA ASN A 269 -19.34 5.11 14.72
C ASN A 269 -20.15 5.30 13.44
N SER A 270 -21.16 4.44 13.22
CA SER A 270 -22.13 4.62 12.13
C SER A 270 -23.53 4.80 12.69
N ALA A 271 -24.37 5.52 11.97
CA ALA A 271 -25.73 5.84 12.39
C ALA A 271 -26.65 6.08 11.20
N ILE A 272 -27.94 5.96 11.41
CA ILE A 272 -28.94 6.48 10.48
C ILE A 272 -29.56 7.74 11.07
N GLY A 273 -29.36 8.83 10.36
CA GLY A 273 -29.90 10.14 10.68
C GLY A 273 -31.30 10.36 10.13
N LEU A 274 -31.98 11.36 10.68
CA LEU A 274 -33.28 11.81 10.20
C LEU A 274 -33.35 13.35 10.19
N LEU A 275 -33.72 13.90 9.05
CA LEU A 275 -33.99 15.33 8.87
C LEU A 275 -35.47 15.54 8.57
N LYS A 276 -36.02 16.67 9.00
CA LYS A 276 -37.29 17.18 8.50
C LYS A 276 -37.02 18.04 7.26
N LEU A 277 -37.77 17.80 6.19
CA LEU A 277 -37.69 18.60 4.97
C LEU A 277 -38.75 19.67 4.92
N ASP A 278 -38.38 20.85 4.45
CA ASP A 278 -39.31 21.87 3.95
C ASP A 278 -39.48 21.65 2.44
N MET A 279 -40.70 21.23 2.08
CA MET A 279 -41.11 20.96 0.71
C MET A 279 -42.11 22.03 0.20
N SER A 280 -42.07 23.25 0.76
CA SER A 280 -42.88 24.37 0.30
C SER A 280 -42.61 24.71 -1.18
N ASP A 281 -41.37 24.49 -1.61
CA ASP A 281 -41.00 24.39 -3.02
C ASP A 281 -40.49 22.95 -3.29
N PRO A 282 -41.30 22.06 -3.84
CA PRO A 282 -40.90 20.66 -4.05
C PRO A 282 -39.70 20.46 -4.98
N LYS A 283 -39.44 21.46 -5.85
CA LYS A 283 -38.28 21.44 -6.77
C LYS A 283 -37.00 21.99 -6.13
N ASN A 284 -37.08 22.57 -4.93
CA ASN A 284 -35.96 23.13 -4.21
C ASN A 284 -36.08 22.80 -2.70
N PRO A 285 -36.13 21.53 -2.33
CA PRO A 285 -36.26 21.10 -0.94
C PRO A 285 -35.13 21.66 -0.07
N LYS A 286 -35.46 21.95 1.19
CA LYS A 286 -34.48 22.40 2.19
C LYS A 286 -34.67 21.61 3.49
N VAL A 287 -33.66 21.62 4.35
CA VAL A 287 -33.85 21.15 5.72
C VAL A 287 -34.78 22.16 6.41
N ALA A 288 -35.88 21.68 7.01
CA ALA A 288 -36.80 22.53 7.72
C ALA A 288 -36.13 23.22 8.92
N THR A 289 -36.58 24.45 9.22
CA THR A 289 -36.10 25.22 10.38
C THR A 289 -37.19 25.42 11.40
N ASP A 290 -36.80 25.53 12.66
CA ASP A 290 -37.70 25.94 13.73
C ASP A 290 -37.97 27.46 13.70
N GLU A 291 -38.78 27.96 14.65
CA GLU A 291 -39.11 29.39 14.77
C GLU A 291 -37.92 30.32 14.97
N ASN A 292 -36.77 29.78 15.40
CA ASN A 292 -35.52 30.52 15.61
C ASN A 292 -34.58 30.38 14.40
N GLY A 293 -35.04 29.74 13.30
CA GLY A 293 -34.23 29.52 12.11
C GLY A 293 -33.18 28.41 12.21
N LYS A 294 -33.22 27.61 13.28
CA LYS A 294 -32.31 26.46 13.45
C LYS A 294 -32.89 25.26 12.71
N GLN A 295 -32.04 24.51 11.99
CA GLN A 295 -32.41 23.26 11.32
C GLN A 295 -33.05 22.27 12.30
N VAL A 296 -34.14 21.61 11.89
CA VAL A 296 -34.84 20.58 12.64
C VAL A 296 -34.15 19.24 12.38
N LEU A 297 -33.28 18.86 13.30
CA LEU A 297 -32.57 17.60 13.28
C LEU A 297 -33.12 16.69 14.36
N TYR A 298 -33.30 15.42 14.03
CA TYR A 298 -33.71 14.40 15.00
C TYR A 298 -32.48 13.65 15.54
N LYS A 299 -32.63 12.99 16.70
CA LYS A 299 -31.59 12.04 17.14
C LYS A 299 -31.44 10.94 16.10
N PRO A 300 -30.25 10.33 15.97
CA PRO A 300 -30.08 9.15 15.13
C PRO A 300 -31.14 8.08 15.44
N LEU A 301 -31.78 7.50 14.41
CA LEU A 301 -32.77 6.43 14.55
C LEU A 301 -32.14 5.17 15.11
N VAL A 302 -30.95 4.82 14.61
CA VAL A 302 -30.09 3.73 15.07
C VAL A 302 -28.63 4.16 15.07
N LYS A 303 -27.83 3.59 15.98
CA LYS A 303 -26.37 3.83 16.10
C LYS A 303 -25.65 2.51 16.33
N THR A 304 -24.47 2.37 15.71
CA THR A 304 -23.61 1.19 15.86
C THR A 304 -22.30 1.47 16.61
N VAL A 305 -22.28 2.52 17.43
CA VAL A 305 -21.12 2.87 18.26
C VAL A 305 -20.65 1.67 19.07
N LEU A 306 -19.34 1.39 19.06
CA LEU A 306 -18.66 0.20 19.56
C LEU A 306 -18.93 -1.11 18.79
N SER A 307 -19.88 -1.16 17.87
CA SER A 307 -20.34 -2.42 17.29
C SER A 307 -19.92 -2.60 15.82
N GLY A 308 -19.96 -1.54 15.05
CA GLY A 308 -19.62 -1.59 13.62
C GLY A 308 -19.40 -0.19 13.09
N ASP A 309 -18.65 -0.09 12.03
CA ASP A 309 -18.26 1.18 11.42
C ASP A 309 -19.10 1.54 10.19
N GLU A 310 -20.05 0.67 9.77
CA GLU A 310 -20.85 0.92 8.57
C GLU A 310 -22.22 0.27 8.63
N ILE A 311 -23.28 1.10 8.56
CA ILE A 311 -24.65 0.73 8.20
C ILE A 311 -25.11 1.72 7.15
N GLU A 312 -25.54 1.24 6.00
CA GLU A 312 -25.77 2.04 4.80
C GLU A 312 -27.17 1.80 4.21
N ARG A 313 -27.55 2.58 3.21
CA ARG A 313 -28.77 2.38 2.43
C ARG A 313 -30.06 2.33 3.29
N PRO A 314 -30.36 3.35 4.08
CA PRO A 314 -31.59 3.32 4.87
C PRO A 314 -32.84 3.36 3.99
N ASP A 315 -33.74 2.39 4.21
CA ASP A 315 -35.10 2.39 3.63
C ASP A 315 -36.10 2.56 4.76
N LEU A 316 -36.73 3.73 4.83
CA LEU A 316 -37.77 4.04 5.80
C LEU A 316 -39.14 3.91 5.16
N ILE A 317 -39.94 2.96 5.62
CA ILE A 317 -41.29 2.70 5.10
C ILE A 317 -42.33 2.59 6.19
N LYS A 318 -43.60 2.78 5.86
CA LYS A 318 -44.73 2.57 6.78
C LYS A 318 -45.58 1.39 6.30
N LEU A 319 -45.69 0.37 7.17
CA LEU A 319 -46.55 -0.80 6.95
C LEU A 319 -47.46 -0.98 8.14
N ASN A 320 -48.75 -1.20 7.88
CA ASN A 320 -49.73 -1.48 8.91
C ASN A 320 -49.64 -0.55 10.13
N GLY A 321 -49.43 0.75 9.91
CA GLY A 321 -49.37 1.79 10.94
C GLY A 321 -48.05 1.87 11.71
N LYS A 322 -47.07 1.00 11.47
CA LYS A 322 -45.72 1.04 12.05
C LYS A 322 -44.68 1.51 11.04
N TYR A 323 -43.58 2.07 11.57
CA TYR A 323 -42.46 2.53 10.80
C TYR A 323 -41.36 1.48 10.85
N TYR A 324 -40.89 1.07 9.68
CA TYR A 324 -39.82 0.09 9.51
C TYR A 324 -38.63 0.78 8.87
N LEU A 325 -37.47 0.57 9.47
CA LEU A 325 -36.20 1.02 8.96
C LEU A 325 -35.37 -0.21 8.59
N PHE A 326 -35.00 -0.33 7.33
CA PHE A 326 -34.09 -1.35 6.83
C PHE A 326 -32.76 -0.68 6.46
N VAL A 327 -31.66 -1.38 6.73
CA VAL A 327 -30.31 -0.88 6.44
C VAL A 327 -29.42 -2.05 6.02
N ASP A 328 -28.49 -1.76 5.16
CA ASP A 328 -27.43 -2.71 4.81
C ASP A 328 -26.28 -2.61 5.82
N ALA A 329 -25.65 -3.74 6.14
CA ALA A 329 -24.58 -3.79 7.13
C ALA A 329 -23.45 -4.73 6.70
N ARG A 330 -22.22 -4.24 6.81
CA ARG A 330 -21.03 -5.06 6.61
C ARG A 330 -20.62 -5.73 7.92
N VAL A 331 -21.14 -6.92 8.14
CA VAL A 331 -20.92 -7.64 9.40
C VAL A 331 -19.46 -8.07 9.63
N ASN A 332 -18.66 -8.18 8.59
CA ASN A 332 -17.21 -8.40 8.71
C ASN A 332 -16.43 -7.16 9.19
N HIS A 333 -17.09 -5.98 9.23
CA HIS A 333 -16.57 -4.75 9.84
C HIS A 333 -16.89 -4.62 11.32
N ALA A 334 -17.60 -5.57 11.90
CA ALA A 334 -17.96 -5.54 13.32
C ALA A 334 -16.71 -5.51 14.22
N SER A 335 -16.85 -4.87 15.37
CA SER A 335 -15.79 -4.80 16.39
C SER A 335 -15.52 -6.14 17.06
N ASP A 336 -16.52 -6.99 17.24
CA ASP A 336 -16.32 -8.37 17.67
C ASP A 336 -15.67 -9.17 16.55
N THR A 337 -14.38 -9.49 16.73
CA THR A 337 -13.58 -10.19 15.71
C THR A 337 -14.00 -11.65 15.52
N ASP A 338 -14.55 -12.30 16.54
CA ASP A 338 -15.06 -13.68 16.40
C ASP A 338 -16.31 -13.70 15.52
N PHE A 339 -17.23 -12.76 15.72
CA PHE A 339 -18.40 -12.55 14.87
C PHE A 339 -17.97 -12.21 13.44
N ALA A 340 -17.12 -11.20 13.27
CA ALA A 340 -16.65 -10.74 11.96
C ALA A 340 -15.97 -11.86 11.17
N VAL A 341 -15.13 -12.66 11.82
CA VAL A 341 -14.41 -13.78 11.19
C VAL A 341 -15.36 -14.89 10.78
N GLN A 342 -16.25 -15.33 11.65
CA GLN A 342 -17.16 -16.44 11.33
C GLN A 342 -18.11 -16.08 10.19
N THR A 343 -18.68 -14.87 10.21
CA THR A 343 -19.54 -14.39 9.13
C THR A 343 -18.76 -14.20 7.82
N ASN A 344 -17.53 -13.69 7.88
CA ASN A 344 -16.67 -13.55 6.69
C ASN A 344 -16.28 -14.92 6.09
N ILE A 345 -16.05 -15.93 6.90
CA ILE A 345 -15.84 -17.30 6.40
C ILE A 345 -17.09 -17.82 5.69
N ALA A 346 -18.28 -17.56 6.23
CA ALA A 346 -19.53 -18.07 5.68
C ALA A 346 -19.94 -17.35 4.36
N VAL A 347 -19.83 -16.03 4.32
CA VAL A 347 -20.40 -15.19 3.26
C VAL A 347 -19.42 -14.20 2.63
N GLY A 348 -18.14 -14.21 3.05
CA GLY A 348 -17.13 -13.29 2.58
C GLY A 348 -17.44 -11.84 2.96
N ASP A 349 -16.97 -10.91 2.14
CA ASP A 349 -17.28 -9.48 2.27
C ASP A 349 -18.67 -9.16 1.68
N ASN A 350 -19.68 -9.98 1.97
CA ASN A 350 -21.04 -9.76 1.51
C ASN A 350 -21.87 -9.06 2.58
N VAL A 351 -22.91 -8.35 2.13
CA VAL A 351 -23.72 -7.48 2.98
C VAL A 351 -24.93 -8.23 3.51
N THR A 352 -25.28 -7.96 4.75
CA THR A 352 -26.54 -8.37 5.36
C THR A 352 -27.50 -7.19 5.42
N MET A 353 -28.81 -7.46 5.49
CA MET A 353 -29.78 -6.43 5.80
C MET A 353 -30.21 -6.55 7.25
N LEU A 354 -30.12 -5.46 7.98
CA LEU A 354 -30.69 -5.33 9.31
C LEU A 354 -32.03 -4.55 9.21
N GLY A 355 -32.95 -4.81 10.15
CA GLY A 355 -34.24 -4.15 10.20
C GLY A 355 -34.66 -3.81 11.61
N PHE A 356 -35.42 -2.72 11.72
CA PHE A 356 -35.88 -2.16 12.97
C PHE A 356 -37.33 -1.69 12.81
N VAL A 357 -38.07 -1.65 13.90
CA VAL A 357 -39.46 -1.19 13.90
C VAL A 357 -39.74 -0.20 15.02
N SER A 358 -40.59 0.81 14.76
CA SER A 358 -41.02 1.80 15.73
C SER A 358 -42.50 2.17 15.52
N ASP A 359 -43.15 2.66 16.56
CA ASP A 359 -44.51 3.21 16.49
C ASP A 359 -44.52 4.68 16.03
N LYS A 360 -43.37 5.34 15.95
CA LYS A 360 -43.20 6.74 15.49
C LYS A 360 -42.01 6.86 14.56
N VAL A 361 -42.08 7.77 13.59
CA VAL A 361 -41.03 8.03 12.63
C VAL A 361 -39.71 8.43 13.30
N ASP A 362 -39.80 9.19 14.40
CA ASP A 362 -38.68 9.67 15.21
C ASP A 362 -38.54 8.94 16.54
N GLY A 363 -39.21 7.79 16.68
CA GLY A 363 -39.30 7.01 17.93
C GLY A 363 -38.07 6.15 18.21
N ASP A 364 -38.19 5.28 19.15
CA ASP A 364 -37.18 4.28 19.45
C ASP A 364 -37.38 3.07 18.54
N TYR A 365 -36.41 2.78 17.73
CA TYR A 365 -36.41 1.66 16.79
C TYR A 365 -35.86 0.41 17.48
N ILE A 366 -36.69 -0.63 17.56
CA ILE A 366 -36.27 -1.92 18.14
C ILE A 366 -35.90 -2.91 17.04
N PRO A 367 -34.91 -3.79 17.25
CA PRO A 367 -34.47 -4.76 16.25
C PRO A 367 -35.58 -5.75 15.87
N LEU A 368 -35.81 -5.96 14.57
CA LEU A 368 -36.65 -7.04 14.08
C LEU A 368 -36.03 -8.39 14.42
N ASN A 369 -36.83 -9.43 14.53
CA ASN A 369 -36.44 -10.81 14.86
C ASN A 369 -35.68 -10.95 16.19
N GLY A 370 -35.65 -9.90 17.01
CA GLY A 370 -34.92 -9.84 18.29
C GLY A 370 -33.43 -9.52 18.18
N ASP A 371 -32.82 -9.73 17.03
CA ASP A 371 -31.39 -9.46 16.73
C ASP A 371 -31.16 -8.48 15.57
N GLY A 372 -32.22 -8.08 14.90
CA GLY A 372 -32.16 -7.15 13.77
C GLY A 372 -31.92 -7.82 12.42
N LEU A 373 -31.51 -9.07 12.35
CA LEU A 373 -31.19 -9.72 11.09
C LEU A 373 -32.45 -10.00 10.26
N VAL A 374 -32.54 -9.36 9.09
CA VAL A 374 -33.58 -9.59 8.08
C VAL A 374 -33.06 -10.48 6.96
N LEU A 375 -31.89 -10.14 6.40
CA LEU A 375 -31.24 -10.93 5.34
C LEU A 375 -29.81 -11.24 5.73
N GLY A 376 -29.47 -12.52 5.78
CA GLY A 376 -28.20 -13.02 6.27
C GLY A 376 -27.07 -13.07 5.27
N ALA A 377 -27.22 -12.56 4.07
CA ALA A 377 -26.41 -12.86 2.89
C ALA A 377 -26.41 -14.36 2.55
N SER A 378 -26.28 -14.74 1.30
CA SER A 378 -26.46 -16.15 0.93
C SER A 378 -25.15 -16.85 0.58
N VAL A 379 -24.18 -16.12 0.07
CA VAL A 379 -22.97 -16.66 -0.55
C VAL A 379 -21.83 -15.64 -0.43
N PRO A 380 -20.56 -16.05 -0.54
CA PRO A 380 -19.45 -15.14 -0.62
C PRO A 380 -19.63 -14.07 -1.71
N SER A 381 -19.19 -12.87 -1.45
CA SER A 381 -19.31 -11.70 -2.35
C SER A 381 -18.72 -11.90 -3.75
N THR A 382 -17.87 -12.90 -3.91
CA THR A 382 -17.23 -13.29 -5.18
C THR A 382 -18.03 -14.26 -6.03
N TRP A 383 -19.12 -14.78 -5.49
CA TRP A 383 -20.00 -15.64 -6.25
C TRP A 383 -20.91 -14.80 -7.15
N ARG A 384 -21.24 -15.35 -8.30
CA ARG A 384 -22.09 -14.69 -9.30
C ARG A 384 -23.50 -14.34 -8.79
N THR A 385 -23.91 -14.96 -7.74
CA THR A 385 -25.22 -14.77 -7.10
C THR A 385 -25.12 -13.96 -5.81
N ALA A 386 -23.97 -13.38 -5.52
CA ALA A 386 -23.83 -12.45 -4.41
C ALA A 386 -24.53 -11.13 -4.72
N THR A 387 -25.53 -10.81 -3.94
CA THR A 387 -26.34 -9.60 -4.07
C THR A 387 -25.88 -8.56 -3.06
N TYR A 388 -25.96 -7.29 -3.43
CA TYR A 388 -25.56 -6.14 -2.61
C TYR A 388 -26.53 -4.99 -2.78
N SER A 389 -26.54 -4.04 -1.84
CA SER A 389 -27.35 -2.81 -1.87
C SER A 389 -28.83 -3.12 -2.01
N TYR A 390 -29.36 -3.72 -0.94
CA TYR A 390 -30.78 -4.08 -0.89
C TYR A 390 -31.63 -2.81 -0.81
N TYR A 391 -32.74 -2.82 -1.55
CA TYR A 391 -33.68 -1.71 -1.58
C TYR A 391 -35.10 -2.26 -1.42
N VAL A 392 -35.88 -1.62 -0.55
CA VAL A 392 -37.22 -2.10 -0.19
C VAL A 392 -38.28 -1.34 -0.98
N VAL A 393 -39.16 -2.09 -1.66
CA VAL A 393 -40.27 -1.54 -2.43
C VAL A 393 -41.60 -2.16 -1.93
N LYS A 394 -42.59 -1.33 -1.69
CA LYS A 394 -43.90 -1.80 -1.30
C LYS A 394 -44.69 -2.31 -2.50
N ILE A 395 -45.50 -3.33 -2.27
CA ILE A 395 -46.37 -3.92 -3.29
C ILE A 395 -47.55 -3.00 -3.58
N ASN A 396 -47.66 -2.51 -4.81
CA ASN A 396 -48.80 -1.65 -5.21
C ASN A 396 -50.09 -2.49 -5.41
N PRO A 397 -51.10 -2.30 -4.60
CA PRO A 397 -52.38 -3.06 -4.73
C PRO A 397 -53.07 -2.87 -6.08
N ALA A 398 -52.81 -1.76 -6.78
CA ALA A 398 -53.38 -1.50 -8.11
C ALA A 398 -52.86 -2.46 -9.19
N ASN A 399 -51.66 -3.06 -8.95
CA ASN A 399 -51.06 -4.00 -9.87
C ASN A 399 -51.55 -5.46 -9.67
N LEU A 400 -52.27 -5.69 -8.57
CA LEU A 400 -52.78 -7.04 -8.25
C LEU A 400 -54.22 -7.21 -8.77
N LYS A 401 -54.38 -8.28 -9.55
CA LYS A 401 -55.69 -8.60 -10.17
C LYS A 401 -56.56 -9.52 -9.33
N SER A 402 -55.96 -10.34 -8.47
CA SER A 402 -56.63 -11.34 -7.64
C SER A 402 -56.82 -10.80 -6.21
N ASP A 403 -57.96 -11.17 -5.57
CA ASP A 403 -58.18 -10.92 -4.15
C ASP A 403 -57.39 -11.91 -3.27
N LYS A 404 -56.81 -12.93 -3.86
CA LYS A 404 -56.00 -13.99 -3.20
C LYS A 404 -54.68 -14.09 -3.91
N ILE A 405 -53.59 -13.89 -3.17
CA ILE A 405 -52.22 -13.93 -3.67
C ILE A 405 -51.49 -15.18 -3.12
N THR A 406 -51.05 -16.06 -4.01
CA THR A 406 -50.36 -17.30 -3.62
C THR A 406 -48.85 -17.17 -3.89
N VAL A 407 -48.05 -17.14 -2.82
CA VAL A 407 -46.58 -17.14 -2.90
C VAL A 407 -46.03 -18.17 -1.91
N ASN A 408 -44.99 -18.85 -2.30
CA ASN A 408 -44.32 -19.87 -1.47
C ASN A 408 -45.27 -20.97 -0.97
N GLY A 409 -46.31 -21.31 -1.77
CA GLY A 409 -47.34 -22.31 -1.39
C GLY A 409 -48.36 -21.85 -0.33
N VAL A 410 -48.29 -20.62 0.12
CA VAL A 410 -49.22 -19.98 1.04
C VAL A 410 -50.06 -18.98 0.29
N THR A 411 -51.36 -18.99 0.57
CA THR A 411 -52.34 -18.07 -0.02
C THR A 411 -52.70 -16.98 1.00
N TYR A 412 -52.50 -15.74 0.62
CA TYR A 412 -52.78 -14.54 1.41
C TYR A 412 -53.98 -13.81 0.88
N ASP A 413 -54.77 -13.12 1.73
CA ASP A 413 -55.69 -12.11 1.29
C ASP A 413 -54.92 -10.92 0.72
N LYS A 414 -55.38 -10.27 -0.34
CA LYS A 414 -54.74 -9.13 -0.98
C LYS A 414 -54.39 -8.02 0.00
N ASP A 415 -55.37 -7.63 0.86
CA ASP A 415 -55.13 -6.56 1.83
C ASP A 415 -54.08 -6.93 2.87
N TYR A 416 -54.06 -8.18 3.31
CA TYR A 416 -53.00 -8.65 4.19
C TYR A 416 -51.63 -8.61 3.45
N PHE A 417 -51.56 -9.15 2.24
CA PHE A 417 -50.36 -9.25 1.45
C PHE A 417 -49.68 -7.89 1.23
N VAL A 418 -50.44 -6.87 0.75
CA VAL A 418 -49.85 -5.54 0.47
C VAL A 418 -49.43 -4.78 1.72
N ASN A 419 -50.00 -5.09 2.88
CA ASN A 419 -49.65 -4.46 4.16
C ASN A 419 -48.56 -5.19 4.93
N HIS A 420 -48.16 -6.41 4.51
CA HIS A 420 -47.19 -7.22 5.21
C HIS A 420 -46.06 -7.78 4.32
N VAL A 421 -46.12 -7.60 3.01
CA VAL A 421 -45.09 -8.12 2.11
C VAL A 421 -44.39 -6.97 1.40
N VAL A 422 -43.07 -7.04 1.35
CA VAL A 422 -42.24 -6.10 0.60
C VAL A 422 -41.41 -6.82 -0.44
N LEU A 423 -41.12 -6.13 -1.52
CA LEU A 423 -40.18 -6.55 -2.56
C LEU A 423 -38.78 -6.07 -2.22
N ILE A 424 -37.81 -6.95 -2.29
CA ILE A 424 -36.41 -6.60 -2.12
C ILE A 424 -35.70 -6.62 -3.47
N ASN A 425 -35.10 -5.52 -3.83
CA ASN A 425 -34.23 -5.35 -5.00
C ASN A 425 -32.77 -5.29 -4.60
N SER A 426 -31.91 -5.56 -5.53
CA SER A 426 -30.45 -5.55 -5.31
C SER A 426 -29.72 -5.45 -6.64
N TYR A 427 -28.42 -5.29 -6.60
CA TYR A 427 -27.58 -5.53 -7.76
C TYR A 427 -26.62 -6.71 -7.49
N ILE A 428 -26.06 -7.26 -8.57
CA ILE A 428 -25.00 -8.27 -8.53
C ILE A 428 -23.75 -7.61 -9.07
N GLY A 429 -22.70 -7.51 -8.23
CA GLY A 429 -21.40 -6.99 -8.64
C GLY A 429 -20.71 -7.91 -9.65
N ASN A 430 -19.67 -7.40 -10.30
CA ASN A 430 -18.77 -8.22 -11.12
C ASN A 430 -17.95 -9.23 -10.27
N ARG A 431 -18.11 -9.17 -9.00
CA ARG A 431 -17.71 -10.19 -8.02
C ARG A 431 -18.17 -11.53 -8.42
N GLY A 432 -18.11 -12.56 -8.51
CA GLY A 432 -18.76 -13.73 -9.07
C GLY A 432 -18.67 -13.84 -10.59
N GLU A 433 -17.91 -12.99 -11.25
CA GLU A 433 -17.69 -13.04 -12.69
C GLU A 433 -17.17 -14.42 -13.14
N ILE A 434 -17.74 -14.94 -14.24
CA ILE A 434 -17.21 -16.17 -14.85
C ILE A 434 -16.02 -15.77 -15.72
N ALA A 435 -14.85 -16.33 -15.43
CA ALA A 435 -13.62 -16.01 -16.15
C ALA A 435 -13.80 -16.13 -17.68
N GLY A 436 -13.35 -15.11 -18.39
CA GLY A 436 -13.38 -15.01 -19.84
C GLY A 436 -14.74 -14.66 -20.47
N LYS A 437 -15.79 -14.36 -19.66
CA LYS A 437 -17.09 -13.93 -20.18
C LYS A 437 -17.37 -12.44 -20.07
N GLY A 438 -16.51 -11.66 -19.43
CA GLY A 438 -16.61 -10.22 -19.36
C GLY A 438 -17.98 -9.72 -18.85
N LEU A 439 -18.53 -10.39 -17.84
CA LEU A 439 -19.83 -10.00 -17.29
C LEU A 439 -19.63 -8.90 -16.25
N ASN A 440 -20.32 -7.81 -16.45
CA ASN A 440 -20.27 -6.63 -15.60
C ASN A 440 -21.25 -6.75 -14.43
N SER A 441 -21.20 -5.79 -13.50
CA SER A 441 -22.26 -5.60 -12.51
C SER A 441 -23.59 -5.32 -13.21
N THR A 442 -24.66 -5.88 -12.65
CA THR A 442 -26.00 -5.81 -13.25
C THR A 442 -27.07 -5.83 -12.17
N LEU A 443 -28.31 -5.47 -12.53
CA LEU A 443 -29.43 -5.56 -11.60
C LEU A 443 -29.65 -7.03 -11.19
N GLY A 444 -29.91 -7.24 -9.89
CA GLY A 444 -30.19 -8.55 -9.33
C GLY A 444 -31.62 -9.03 -9.58
N PRO A 445 -31.92 -10.31 -9.38
CA PRO A 445 -33.26 -10.80 -9.18
C PRO A 445 -33.86 -10.20 -7.92
N SER A 446 -35.19 -9.99 -7.92
CA SER A 446 -35.94 -9.51 -6.75
C SER A 446 -36.63 -10.69 -6.04
N PHE A 447 -36.96 -10.51 -4.79
CA PHE A 447 -37.68 -11.50 -4.00
C PHE A 447 -38.53 -10.84 -2.91
N LEU A 448 -39.41 -11.60 -2.29
CA LEU A 448 -40.37 -11.06 -1.32
C LEU A 448 -39.97 -11.42 0.12
N VAL A 449 -40.22 -10.47 1.03
CA VAL A 449 -40.07 -10.66 2.48
C VAL A 449 -41.42 -10.33 3.14
N LEU A 450 -41.90 -11.26 3.95
CA LEU A 450 -43.05 -11.04 4.83
C LEU A 450 -42.56 -10.30 6.07
N VAL A 451 -43.27 -9.22 6.42
CA VAL A 451 -43.04 -8.38 7.61
C VAL A 451 -44.31 -8.44 8.47
N ASP A 452 -44.24 -9.07 9.64
CA ASP A 452 -45.36 -9.22 10.52
C ASP A 452 -45.00 -8.78 11.94
N GLY A 453 -45.40 -7.58 12.32
CA GLY A 453 -45.05 -6.94 13.56
C GLY A 453 -43.56 -6.75 13.74
N ASP A 454 -42.94 -7.47 14.65
CA ASP A 454 -41.48 -7.45 14.89
C ASP A 454 -40.73 -8.63 14.23
N LYS A 455 -41.40 -9.36 13.32
CA LYS A 455 -40.84 -10.52 12.63
C LYS A 455 -40.75 -10.34 11.14
N THR A 456 -39.73 -10.94 10.54
CA THR A 456 -39.60 -11.04 9.07
C THR A 456 -39.34 -12.48 8.64
N THR A 457 -39.79 -12.81 7.44
CA THR A 457 -39.53 -14.11 6.82
C THR A 457 -39.34 -13.96 5.32
N VAL A 458 -38.19 -14.45 4.83
CA VAL A 458 -37.92 -14.47 3.38
C VAL A 458 -38.81 -15.50 2.69
N LEU A 459 -39.51 -15.10 1.63
CA LEU A 459 -40.34 -16.01 0.84
C LEU A 459 -39.46 -16.63 -0.28
N ALA A 460 -38.80 -17.73 0.03
CA ALA A 460 -37.74 -18.32 -0.80
C ALA A 460 -38.15 -18.59 -2.27
N ASN A 461 -39.40 -19.00 -2.53
CA ASN A 461 -39.91 -19.28 -3.88
C ASN A 461 -40.50 -18.05 -4.60
N SER A 462 -40.22 -16.85 -4.10
CA SER A 462 -40.72 -15.59 -4.64
C SER A 462 -39.76 -14.91 -5.61
N VAL A 463 -38.60 -15.51 -5.90
CA VAL A 463 -37.58 -14.92 -6.77
C VAL A 463 -38.15 -14.61 -8.15
N THR A 464 -37.99 -13.36 -8.61
CA THR A 464 -38.40 -12.88 -9.92
C THR A 464 -37.22 -12.86 -10.91
N ASP A 465 -37.41 -12.39 -12.12
CA ASP A 465 -36.30 -12.05 -13.01
C ASP A 465 -35.53 -10.83 -12.51
N GLN A 466 -34.35 -10.56 -13.11
CA GLN A 466 -33.54 -9.39 -12.80
C GLN A 466 -34.32 -8.09 -13.08
N GLY A 467 -34.06 -7.05 -12.27
CA GLY A 467 -34.60 -5.70 -12.50
C GLY A 467 -36.12 -5.57 -12.37
N VAL A 468 -36.81 -6.43 -11.60
CA VAL A 468 -38.22 -6.28 -11.26
C VAL A 468 -38.35 -5.33 -10.07
N TRP A 469 -38.82 -4.11 -10.31
CA TRP A 469 -39.03 -3.08 -9.30
C TRP A 469 -40.49 -2.98 -8.83
N ASP A 470 -41.44 -3.40 -9.67
CA ASP A 470 -42.89 -3.30 -9.40
C ASP A 470 -43.50 -4.69 -9.52
N TRP A 471 -43.65 -5.37 -8.39
CA TRP A 471 -44.08 -6.76 -8.35
C TRP A 471 -45.60 -6.87 -8.63
N ASN A 472 -45.97 -7.89 -9.41
CA ASN A 472 -47.34 -8.35 -9.55
C ASN A 472 -47.39 -9.86 -9.72
N GLU A 473 -48.59 -10.46 -9.73
CA GLU A 473 -48.79 -11.92 -9.80
C GLU A 473 -48.26 -12.53 -11.11
N ASN A 474 -48.09 -11.73 -12.17
CA ASN A 474 -47.54 -12.12 -13.44
C ASN A 474 -46.01 -11.80 -13.55
N SER A 475 -45.43 -11.23 -12.50
CA SER A 475 -43.98 -11.01 -12.45
C SER A 475 -43.31 -12.32 -12.76
N PRO A 476 -42.39 -12.37 -13.73
CA PRO A 476 -41.85 -13.60 -14.26
C PRO A 476 -41.29 -14.46 -13.13
N LYS A 477 -41.89 -15.63 -12.95
CA LYS A 477 -41.35 -16.69 -12.11
C LYS A 477 -40.10 -17.19 -12.81
N THR A 478 -39.01 -16.92 -12.27
CA THR A 478 -37.79 -16.98 -12.98
C THR A 478 -37.30 -18.37 -13.30
N LYS A 479 -36.63 -18.47 -14.44
CA LYS A 479 -35.72 -19.59 -14.79
C LYS A 479 -34.53 -19.66 -13.82
N LEU A 480 -34.42 -18.68 -12.89
CA LEU A 480 -33.37 -18.49 -11.92
C LEU A 480 -33.64 -19.17 -10.58
N ALA A 481 -34.96 -19.41 -10.26
CA ALA A 481 -35.37 -19.86 -8.93
C ALA A 481 -34.82 -21.23 -8.53
N ALA A 482 -34.68 -21.40 -7.21
CA ALA A 482 -34.32 -22.63 -6.52
C ALA A 482 -33.01 -23.31 -7.02
N ALA A 483 -31.93 -22.52 -6.99
CA ALA A 483 -30.61 -23.11 -7.22
C ALA A 483 -30.08 -23.80 -5.95
N SER A 484 -29.41 -24.92 -6.13
CA SER A 484 -28.49 -25.47 -5.12
C SER A 484 -27.28 -24.58 -4.96
N LEU A 485 -26.54 -24.70 -3.87
CA LEU A 485 -25.26 -24.01 -3.71
C LEU A 485 -24.31 -24.20 -4.90
N LYS A 486 -24.29 -25.43 -5.46
CA LYS A 486 -23.48 -25.73 -6.63
C LYS A 486 -23.89 -24.94 -7.88
N GLU A 487 -25.18 -24.71 -8.10
CA GLU A 487 -25.69 -23.92 -9.23
C GLU A 487 -25.55 -22.41 -9.01
N ALA A 488 -25.47 -21.95 -7.76
CA ALA A 488 -25.20 -20.57 -7.40
C ALA A 488 -23.71 -20.21 -7.54
N LYS A 489 -22.82 -21.22 -7.39
CA LYS A 489 -21.37 -21.03 -7.47
C LYS A 489 -20.92 -20.75 -8.90
N ARG A 490 -19.79 -20.10 -9.05
CA ARG A 490 -19.03 -20.04 -10.31
C ARG A 490 -18.66 -21.44 -10.77
N SER A 491 -18.81 -21.72 -12.04
CA SER A 491 -18.56 -23.05 -12.60
C SER A 491 -17.09 -23.40 -12.72
N THR A 492 -16.14 -22.49 -12.57
CA THR A 492 -14.74 -22.73 -12.97
C THR A 492 -13.66 -22.31 -11.99
N ASP A 493 -13.94 -21.52 -10.95
CA ASP A 493 -12.88 -20.98 -10.11
C ASP A 493 -13.09 -21.24 -8.61
N SER A 494 -12.03 -21.78 -7.98
CA SER A 494 -11.86 -21.69 -6.55
C SER A 494 -11.54 -20.24 -6.18
N TYR A 495 -12.29 -19.65 -5.28
CA TYR A 495 -12.03 -18.32 -4.78
C TYR A 495 -11.30 -18.36 -3.44
N SER A 496 -10.22 -17.59 -3.36
CA SER A 496 -9.46 -17.46 -2.11
C SER A 496 -9.65 -16.08 -1.52
N PHE A 497 -9.95 -16.00 -0.23
CA PHE A 497 -10.11 -14.74 0.50
C PHE A 497 -9.31 -14.78 1.81
N GLN A 498 -8.82 -13.62 2.23
CA GLN A 498 -8.07 -13.45 3.46
C GLN A 498 -8.99 -13.02 4.60
N VAL A 499 -8.75 -13.58 5.79
CA VAL A 499 -9.45 -13.24 7.03
C VAL A 499 -8.42 -12.88 8.08
N ASN A 500 -8.60 -11.75 8.76
CA ASN A 500 -7.82 -11.42 9.94
C ASN A 500 -8.55 -11.94 11.19
N LYS A 501 -7.87 -12.74 12.00
CA LYS A 501 -8.38 -13.25 13.27
C LYS A 501 -7.27 -13.20 14.31
N ASP A 502 -7.57 -12.64 15.48
CA ASP A 502 -6.64 -12.53 16.62
C ASP A 502 -5.30 -11.85 16.22
N GLY A 503 -5.37 -10.89 15.29
CA GLY A 503 -4.19 -10.21 14.75
C GLY A 503 -3.39 -11.00 13.71
N TYR A 504 -3.86 -12.18 13.30
CA TYR A 504 -3.24 -13.01 12.28
C TYR A 504 -4.08 -13.11 11.02
N TRP A 505 -3.44 -13.08 9.85
CA TRP A 505 -4.10 -13.30 8.58
C TRP A 505 -4.09 -14.78 8.21
N TYR A 506 -5.24 -15.26 7.78
CA TYR A 506 -5.49 -16.60 7.25
C TYR A 506 -5.97 -16.50 5.81
N LEU A 507 -5.76 -17.55 5.03
CA LEU A 507 -6.30 -17.67 3.68
C LEU A 507 -7.27 -18.85 3.63
N TYR A 508 -8.43 -18.60 3.10
CA TYR A 508 -9.46 -19.63 2.86
C TYR A 508 -9.75 -19.72 1.37
N ASN A 509 -10.18 -20.90 0.97
CA ASN A 509 -10.57 -21.19 -0.40
C ASN A 509 -11.89 -21.96 -0.40
N ASP A 510 -12.84 -21.55 -1.26
CA ASP A 510 -14.13 -22.21 -1.47
C ASP A 510 -14.10 -23.26 -2.59
N SER A 511 -12.99 -23.93 -2.82
CA SER A 511 -12.74 -24.83 -3.97
C SER A 511 -13.63 -26.08 -4.05
N THR A 512 -14.53 -26.28 -3.10
CA THR A 512 -15.35 -27.50 -3.05
C THR A 512 -16.73 -27.31 -3.69
N ASP A 513 -17.19 -28.33 -4.38
CA ASP A 513 -18.51 -28.34 -5.04
C ASP A 513 -19.70 -28.23 -4.06
N ASP A 514 -19.45 -28.46 -2.77
CA ASP A 514 -20.43 -28.41 -1.71
C ASP A 514 -20.50 -27.05 -0.99
N GLY A 515 -19.68 -26.09 -1.43
CA GLY A 515 -19.55 -24.77 -0.80
C GLY A 515 -18.76 -24.75 0.50
N SER A 516 -18.09 -25.87 0.86
CA SER A 516 -17.22 -25.88 2.03
C SER A 516 -15.96 -25.02 1.78
N ILE A 517 -15.51 -24.37 2.83
CA ILE A 517 -14.37 -23.45 2.83
C ILE A 517 -13.19 -24.16 3.49
N LYS A 518 -12.05 -24.17 2.81
CA LYS A 518 -10.82 -24.79 3.36
C LYS A 518 -9.72 -23.77 3.56
N MET A 519 -9.09 -23.83 4.71
CA MET A 519 -7.89 -23.04 5.03
C MET A 519 -6.75 -23.44 4.10
N GLN A 520 -6.11 -22.46 3.49
CA GLN A 520 -4.97 -22.60 2.61
C GLN A 520 -3.67 -22.32 3.34
N THR A 521 -2.66 -23.15 3.13
CA THR A 521 -1.35 -22.99 3.75
C THR A 521 -0.23 -23.06 2.72
N GLY A 522 1.00 -22.82 3.13
CA GLY A 522 2.16 -22.78 2.25
C GLY A 522 2.27 -21.50 1.44
N PHE A 523 2.99 -21.54 0.33
CA PHE A 523 3.11 -20.40 -0.59
C PHE A 523 1.81 -20.19 -1.36
N GLN A 524 1.28 -18.97 -1.26
CA GLN A 524 0.06 -18.56 -1.98
C GLN A 524 0.33 -17.28 -2.78
N TYR A 525 -0.14 -17.26 -4.02
CA TYR A 525 -0.13 -16.06 -4.84
C TYR A 525 -1.49 -15.37 -4.78
N LEU A 526 -1.51 -14.17 -4.23
CA LEU A 526 -2.72 -13.35 -4.11
C LEU A 526 -2.82 -12.47 -5.36
N ALA A 527 -3.58 -12.93 -6.35
CA ALA A 527 -3.69 -12.29 -7.67
C ALA A 527 -4.19 -10.83 -7.58
N GLY A 528 -5.23 -10.56 -6.78
CA GLY A 528 -5.77 -9.22 -6.57
C GLY A 528 -4.79 -8.23 -5.92
N GLN A 529 -3.74 -8.73 -5.26
CA GLN A 529 -2.72 -7.92 -4.60
C GLN A 529 -1.35 -8.05 -5.29
N ASN A 530 -1.26 -8.83 -6.35
CA ASN A 530 -0.03 -9.11 -7.11
C ASN A 530 1.18 -9.46 -6.22
N LYS A 531 0.97 -10.31 -5.21
CA LYS A 531 2.02 -10.70 -4.25
C LYS A 531 1.97 -12.18 -3.91
N THR A 532 3.13 -12.76 -3.60
CA THR A 532 3.24 -14.09 -3.00
C THR A 532 3.42 -13.94 -1.50
N VAL A 533 2.66 -14.67 -0.72
CA VAL A 533 2.73 -14.75 0.75
C VAL A 533 2.98 -16.19 1.19
N TYR A 534 3.17 -16.42 2.47
CA TYR A 534 3.28 -17.77 3.02
C TYR A 534 2.45 -17.89 4.29
N TYR A 535 1.61 -18.92 4.31
CA TYR A 535 0.82 -19.29 5.48
C TYR A 535 1.42 -20.53 6.13
N ASP A 536 1.66 -20.46 7.43
CA ASP A 536 2.26 -21.56 8.19
C ASP A 536 1.36 -22.80 8.18
N PRO A 537 1.87 -23.97 7.77
CA PRO A 537 1.04 -25.19 7.69
C PRO A 537 0.50 -25.69 9.02
N ALA A 538 1.13 -25.32 10.14
CA ALA A 538 0.72 -25.78 11.47
C ALA A 538 -0.35 -24.87 12.08
N THR A 539 -0.26 -23.56 11.84
CA THR A 539 -1.13 -22.56 12.46
C THR A 539 -2.09 -21.88 11.51
N GLY A 540 -1.82 -21.90 10.21
CA GLY A 540 -2.55 -21.14 9.19
C GLY A 540 -2.18 -19.65 9.16
N HIS A 541 -1.31 -19.17 10.04
CA HIS A 541 -0.95 -17.75 10.12
C HIS A 541 -0.11 -17.31 8.92
N MET A 542 -0.41 -16.16 8.35
CA MET A 542 0.47 -15.51 7.39
C MET A 542 1.76 -15.09 8.07
N LEU A 543 2.91 -15.43 7.48
CA LEU A 543 4.21 -15.18 8.07
C LEU A 543 4.83 -13.88 7.56
N TYR A 544 5.60 -13.22 8.45
CA TYR A 544 6.29 -11.96 8.22
C TYR A 544 7.77 -12.06 8.58
N GLY A 545 8.58 -11.11 8.13
CA GLY A 545 9.99 -11.03 8.46
C GLY A 545 10.81 -12.18 7.87
N PHE A 546 11.89 -12.55 8.53
CA PHE A 546 12.74 -13.67 8.12
C PHE A 546 12.09 -15.00 8.48
N GLN A 547 11.91 -15.88 7.49
CA GLN A 547 11.34 -17.21 7.68
C GLN A 547 12.24 -18.27 7.06
N LYS A 548 12.40 -19.39 7.76
CA LYS A 548 13.12 -20.56 7.26
C LYS A 548 12.11 -21.65 6.87
N ILE A 549 11.91 -21.84 5.60
CA ILE A 549 10.91 -22.75 5.03
C ILE A 549 11.66 -23.79 4.21
N ASN A 550 11.48 -25.08 4.55
CA ASN A 550 12.15 -26.21 3.88
C ASN A 550 13.66 -26.00 3.70
N GLY A 551 14.32 -25.50 4.77
CA GLY A 551 15.77 -25.26 4.80
C GLY A 551 16.24 -24.00 4.04
N LYS A 552 15.37 -23.31 3.34
CA LYS A 552 15.64 -22.06 2.62
C LYS A 552 15.16 -20.87 3.44
N THR A 553 15.87 -19.75 3.38
CA THR A 553 15.49 -18.51 4.09
C THR A 553 14.82 -17.56 3.12
N TYR A 554 13.71 -17.00 3.55
CA TYR A 554 12.92 -15.98 2.84
C TYR A 554 12.75 -14.75 3.72
N TYR A 555 12.32 -13.64 3.11
CA TYR A 555 11.89 -12.46 3.84
C TYR A 555 10.52 -12.03 3.32
N PHE A 556 9.59 -11.86 4.24
CA PHE A 556 8.24 -11.37 3.95
C PHE A 556 8.09 -9.95 4.54
N ALA A 557 7.57 -9.03 3.77
CA ALA A 557 7.41 -7.64 4.20
C ALA A 557 6.51 -7.55 5.46
N PRO A 558 6.92 -6.78 6.49
CA PRO A 558 6.19 -6.74 7.77
C PRO A 558 4.78 -6.17 7.69
N ASP A 559 4.53 -5.29 6.73
CA ASP A 559 3.28 -4.59 6.50
C ASP A 559 2.28 -5.36 5.65
N SER A 560 2.76 -6.18 4.73
CA SER A 560 1.92 -6.81 3.70
C SER A 560 2.06 -8.32 3.61
N GLY A 561 3.03 -8.92 4.27
CA GLY A 561 3.38 -10.34 4.12
C GLY A 561 3.93 -10.70 2.74
N ALA A 562 4.17 -9.73 1.87
CA ALA A 562 4.67 -9.99 0.53
C ALA A 562 6.08 -10.59 0.56
N ARG A 563 6.29 -11.71 -0.14
CA ARG A 563 7.61 -12.33 -0.32
C ARG A 563 8.54 -11.36 -1.04
N PHE A 564 9.63 -11.01 -0.40
CA PHE A 564 10.59 -10.08 -0.94
C PHE A 564 11.52 -10.73 -1.98
N SER A 565 11.90 -9.95 -2.99
CA SER A 565 12.95 -10.30 -3.97
C SER A 565 13.87 -9.10 -4.20
N GLY A 566 15.11 -9.36 -4.63
CA GLY A 566 16.09 -8.31 -4.86
C GLY A 566 16.95 -8.01 -3.63
N GLN A 567 17.53 -6.83 -3.59
CA GLN A 567 18.45 -6.39 -2.54
C GLN A 567 17.75 -5.44 -1.56
N ILE A 568 17.83 -5.75 -0.26
CA ILE A 568 17.22 -4.94 0.80
C ILE A 568 18.19 -4.72 1.96
N LYS A 569 18.04 -3.59 2.63
CA LYS A 569 18.79 -3.27 3.85
C LYS A 569 17.87 -3.37 5.07
N LEU A 570 18.19 -4.30 5.97
CA LEU A 570 17.42 -4.54 7.19
C LEU A 570 18.37 -4.45 8.39
N SER A 571 17.97 -3.72 9.43
CA SER A 571 18.74 -3.54 10.66
C SER A 571 20.22 -3.20 10.41
N GLY A 572 20.49 -2.38 9.38
CA GLY A 572 21.84 -1.92 9.03
C GLY A 572 22.61 -2.84 8.07
N TYR A 573 22.15 -4.06 7.78
CA TYR A 573 22.80 -5.03 6.92
C TYR A 573 22.08 -5.19 5.58
N TRP A 574 22.85 -5.38 4.50
CA TRP A 574 22.29 -5.69 3.20
C TRP A 574 22.12 -7.19 3.01
N TYR A 575 20.99 -7.59 2.48
CA TYR A 575 20.62 -8.94 2.08
C TYR A 575 20.27 -9.00 0.60
N LEU A 576 20.32 -10.16 0.02
CA LEU A 576 19.90 -10.40 -1.35
C LEU A 576 18.95 -11.60 -1.41
N PHE A 577 17.82 -11.42 -2.08
CA PHE A 577 16.85 -12.48 -2.33
C PHE A 577 16.69 -12.69 -3.83
N SER A 578 16.56 -13.92 -4.25
CA SER A 578 16.40 -14.32 -5.64
C SER A 578 15.12 -13.72 -6.26
N ASN A 579 15.24 -13.10 -7.42
CA ASN A 579 14.07 -12.57 -8.13
C ASN A 579 13.12 -13.68 -8.64
N LYS A 580 13.63 -14.91 -8.77
CA LYS A 580 12.85 -16.04 -9.26
C LYS A 580 11.94 -16.61 -8.18
N ASP A 581 12.49 -16.90 -7.02
CA ASP A 581 11.82 -17.67 -5.98
C ASP A 581 11.86 -17.05 -4.59
N GLY A 582 12.49 -15.88 -4.43
CA GLY A 582 12.59 -15.14 -3.15
C GLY A 582 13.56 -15.76 -2.14
N VAL A 583 14.33 -16.77 -2.52
CA VAL A 583 15.29 -17.44 -1.62
C VAL A 583 16.48 -16.51 -1.34
N MET A 584 16.87 -16.40 -0.06
CA MET A 584 18.05 -15.63 0.34
C MET A 584 19.30 -16.14 -0.35
N GLN A 585 20.01 -15.25 -1.02
CA GLN A 585 21.22 -15.54 -1.75
C GLN A 585 22.45 -15.28 -0.89
N THR A 586 23.39 -16.24 -0.88
CA THR A 586 24.65 -16.12 -0.15
C THR A 586 25.84 -16.38 -1.07
N GLY A 587 27.05 -16.20 -0.57
CA GLY A 587 28.28 -16.36 -1.36
C GLY A 587 28.54 -15.18 -2.29
N PHE A 588 29.29 -15.41 -3.35
CA PHE A 588 29.57 -14.40 -4.38
C PHE A 588 28.35 -14.18 -5.26
N GLN A 589 27.90 -12.94 -5.33
CA GLN A 589 26.78 -12.52 -6.16
C GLN A 589 27.19 -11.39 -7.11
N TYR A 590 26.84 -11.52 -8.37
CA TYR A 590 27.01 -10.45 -9.34
C TYR A 590 25.72 -9.65 -9.47
N LEU A 591 25.76 -8.39 -9.05
CA LEU A 591 24.64 -7.47 -9.15
C LEU A 591 24.67 -6.78 -10.50
N ALA A 592 23.93 -7.31 -11.46
CA ALA A 592 23.97 -6.86 -12.87
C ALA A 592 23.62 -5.37 -13.04
N GLY A 593 22.57 -4.88 -12.38
CA GLY A 593 22.18 -3.47 -12.44
C GLY A 593 23.22 -2.50 -11.86
N GLN A 594 24.12 -2.98 -11.00
CA GLN A 594 25.21 -2.20 -10.40
C GLN A 594 26.58 -2.58 -10.97
N LYS A 595 26.65 -3.53 -11.87
CA LYS A 595 27.88 -4.04 -12.54
C LYS A 595 29.00 -4.39 -11.52
N LYS A 596 28.63 -4.98 -10.38
CA LYS A 596 29.58 -5.29 -9.31
C LYS A 596 29.38 -6.69 -8.76
N THR A 597 30.47 -7.31 -8.27
CA THR A 597 30.45 -8.56 -7.51
C THR A 597 30.58 -8.23 -6.04
N VAL A 598 29.67 -8.76 -5.22
CA VAL A 598 29.64 -8.64 -3.77
C VAL A 598 29.70 -10.02 -3.13
N TYR A 599 29.75 -10.09 -1.80
CA TYR A 599 29.69 -11.37 -1.09
C TYR A 599 28.75 -11.28 0.11
N TYR A 600 27.82 -12.22 0.17
CA TYR A 600 26.92 -12.38 1.29
C TYR A 600 27.34 -13.58 2.15
N ALA A 601 27.50 -13.37 3.44
CA ALA A 601 27.94 -14.41 4.37
C ALA A 601 26.94 -15.57 4.45
N PRO A 602 27.34 -16.84 4.22
CA PRO A 602 26.43 -17.98 4.23
C PRO A 602 25.70 -18.17 5.56
N ALA A 603 26.33 -17.83 6.68
CA ALA A 603 25.75 -18.01 8.01
C ALA A 603 24.68 -16.96 8.37
N THR A 604 24.79 -15.76 7.84
CA THR A 604 23.94 -14.63 8.27
C THR A 604 23.17 -13.97 7.13
N GLY A 605 23.57 -14.21 5.89
CA GLY A 605 23.02 -13.48 4.72
C GLY A 605 23.53 -12.04 4.59
N HIS A 606 24.37 -11.55 5.52
CA HIS A 606 24.87 -10.17 5.50
C HIS A 606 25.88 -9.94 4.38
N MET A 607 25.75 -8.84 3.65
CA MET A 607 26.78 -8.40 2.71
C MET A 607 28.03 -8.00 3.46
N LEU A 608 29.17 -8.54 3.06
CA LEU A 608 30.44 -8.33 3.75
C LEU A 608 31.26 -7.19 3.14
N TYR A 609 32.02 -6.52 4.00
CA TYR A 609 32.90 -5.41 3.68
C TYR A 609 34.31 -5.63 4.22
N GLY A 610 35.27 -4.87 3.72
CA GLY A 610 36.66 -4.91 4.18
C GLY A 610 37.38 -6.16 3.73
N LEU A 611 38.46 -6.52 4.45
CA LEU A 611 39.23 -7.74 4.20
C LEU A 611 38.50 -8.95 4.74
N GLN A 612 38.18 -9.90 3.87
CA GLN A 612 37.46 -11.13 4.21
C GLN A 612 38.23 -12.35 3.77
N LYS A 613 38.30 -13.35 4.66
CA LYS A 613 38.89 -14.65 4.35
C LYS A 613 37.80 -15.65 4.02
N ILE A 614 37.68 -16.02 2.76
CA ILE A 614 36.62 -16.88 2.23
C ILE A 614 37.31 -18.12 1.61
N ASN A 615 36.98 -19.30 2.10
CA ASN A 615 37.57 -20.57 1.62
C ASN A 615 39.11 -20.54 1.52
N GLY A 616 39.75 -20.03 2.60
CA GLY A 616 41.21 -19.92 2.67
C GLY A 616 41.84 -18.78 1.86
N LYS A 617 41.10 -18.11 0.98
CA LYS A 617 41.55 -17.00 0.14
C LYS A 617 41.08 -15.67 0.74
N THR A 618 41.92 -14.63 0.62
CA THR A 618 41.58 -13.30 1.13
C THR A 618 41.10 -12.40 -0.02
N TYR A 619 40.01 -11.73 0.22
CA TYR A 619 39.39 -10.75 -0.68
C TYR A 619 39.21 -9.41 0.02
N TYR A 620 38.99 -8.35 -0.73
CA TYR A 620 38.61 -7.07 -0.17
C TYR A 620 37.34 -6.56 -0.84
N PHE A 621 36.36 -6.20 -0.02
CA PHE A 621 35.12 -5.61 -0.46
C PHE A 621 35.09 -4.14 -0.01
N ALA A 622 34.83 -3.22 -0.93
CA ALA A 622 34.90 -1.80 -0.64
C ALA A 622 33.88 -1.41 0.42
N PRO A 623 34.25 -0.63 1.46
CA PRO A 623 33.32 -0.14 2.47
C PRO A 623 32.16 0.64 1.85
N GLY A 624 30.97 0.52 2.46
CA GLY A 624 29.76 1.25 2.05
C GLY A 624 29.03 0.64 0.86
N SER A 625 29.72 0.34 -0.24
CA SER A 625 29.09 -0.14 -1.48
C SER A 625 29.28 -1.64 -1.77
N GLY A 626 30.25 -2.29 -1.11
CA GLY A 626 30.45 -3.74 -1.12
C GLY A 626 31.12 -4.37 -2.36
N PRO A 627 31.52 -3.67 -3.44
CA PRO A 627 32.11 -4.34 -4.59
C PRO A 627 33.42 -5.04 -4.23
N ARG A 628 33.60 -6.24 -4.76
CA ARG A 628 34.87 -6.93 -4.73
C ARG A 628 35.93 -6.12 -5.48
N VAL A 629 37.01 -5.76 -4.77
CA VAL A 629 38.09 -4.96 -5.32
C VAL A 629 39.10 -5.83 -6.05
N VAL A 630 39.61 -5.34 -7.16
CA VAL A 630 40.66 -5.97 -7.96
C VAL A 630 41.79 -4.99 -8.22
N GLY A 631 43.01 -5.50 -8.52
CA GLY A 631 44.18 -4.67 -8.76
C GLY A 631 44.82 -4.15 -7.48
N GLN A 632 45.58 -3.03 -7.60
CA GLN A 632 46.33 -2.45 -6.49
C GLN A 632 45.47 -1.40 -5.75
N ILE A 633 45.27 -1.57 -4.45
CA ILE A 633 44.50 -0.65 -3.63
C ILE A 633 45.23 -0.34 -2.32
N LYS A 634 44.97 0.83 -1.75
CA LYS A 634 45.49 1.29 -0.46
C LYS A 634 44.39 1.16 0.61
N ILE A 635 44.66 0.32 1.63
CA ILE A 635 43.74 0.07 2.75
C ILE A 635 44.48 0.49 4.03
N ASN A 636 43.89 1.39 4.81
CA ASN A 636 44.45 1.92 6.07
C ASN A 636 45.92 2.31 5.91
N GLY A 637 46.24 3.02 4.83
CA GLY A 637 47.59 3.50 4.56
C GLY A 637 48.58 2.49 3.98
N LYS A 638 48.19 1.20 3.84
CA LYS A 638 49.01 0.14 3.29
C LYS A 638 48.52 -0.29 1.91
N TRP A 639 49.43 -0.63 1.01
CA TRP A 639 49.08 -1.09 -0.33
C TRP A 639 48.97 -2.60 -0.37
N TYR A 640 47.92 -3.10 -1.04
CA TYR A 640 47.62 -4.51 -1.30
C TYR A 640 47.44 -4.72 -2.79
N MET A 641 47.53 -5.95 -3.23
CA MET A 641 47.24 -6.36 -4.60
C MET A 641 46.20 -7.46 -4.62
N PHE A 642 45.19 -7.30 -5.46
CA PHE A 642 44.16 -8.31 -5.70
C PHE A 642 44.17 -8.71 -7.16
N ASP A 643 44.02 -9.99 -7.44
CA ASP A 643 43.99 -10.53 -8.79
C ASP A 643 42.85 -9.90 -9.61
N LYS A 644 43.13 -9.51 -10.85
CA LYS A 644 42.17 -8.76 -11.68
C LYS A 644 40.95 -9.60 -12.07
N LYS A 645 41.09 -10.92 -12.18
CA LYS A 645 40.03 -11.81 -12.60
C LYS A 645 39.27 -12.35 -11.38
N THR A 646 39.98 -12.86 -10.42
CA THR A 646 39.40 -13.57 -9.27
C THR A 646 39.16 -12.68 -8.05
N GLY A 647 39.86 -11.56 -7.92
CA GLY A 647 39.84 -10.69 -6.72
C GLY A 647 40.57 -11.26 -5.52
N VAL A 648 41.28 -12.38 -5.68
CA VAL A 648 42.08 -13.00 -4.58
C VAL A 648 43.30 -12.15 -4.29
N MET A 649 43.57 -11.89 -3.02
CA MET A 649 44.77 -11.18 -2.57
C MET A 649 46.02 -11.86 -3.07
N GLN A 650 46.87 -11.11 -3.72
CA GLN A 650 48.13 -11.56 -4.30
C GLN A 650 49.33 -11.21 -3.39
N THR A 651 50.25 -12.11 -3.30
CA THR A 651 51.49 -11.90 -2.52
C THR A 651 52.75 -12.21 -3.37
N GLY A 652 53.92 -11.84 -2.89
CA GLY A 652 55.15 -12.05 -3.64
C GLY A 652 55.52 -10.88 -4.56
N PHE A 653 56.30 -11.14 -5.59
CA PHE A 653 56.76 -10.12 -6.57
C PHE A 653 55.67 -9.87 -7.62
N HIS A 654 55.32 -8.60 -7.79
CA HIS A 654 54.39 -8.16 -8.83
C HIS A 654 54.96 -7.01 -9.65
N TYR A 655 54.84 -7.10 -10.98
CA TYR A 655 55.17 -6.02 -11.86
C TYR A 655 53.92 -5.15 -12.11
N ILE A 656 54.02 -3.88 -11.73
CA ILE A 656 52.93 -2.89 -11.94
C ILE A 656 53.22 -2.18 -13.27
N ALA A 657 52.58 -2.65 -14.34
CA ALA A 657 52.87 -2.18 -15.71
C ALA A 657 52.62 -0.67 -15.88
N SER A 658 51.52 -0.13 -15.32
CA SER A 658 51.20 1.31 -15.37
C SER A 658 52.23 2.20 -14.70
N GLN A 659 53.07 1.67 -13.81
CA GLN A 659 54.09 2.40 -13.09
C GLN A 659 55.51 1.89 -13.41
N LYS A 660 55.62 0.96 -14.36
CA LYS A 660 56.90 0.33 -14.82
C LYS A 660 57.78 -0.07 -13.65
N LYS A 661 57.20 -0.65 -12.62
CA LYS A 661 57.97 -1.06 -11.40
C LYS A 661 57.59 -2.45 -10.89
N THR A 662 58.59 -3.13 -10.29
CA THR A 662 58.32 -4.37 -9.53
C THR A 662 58.26 -4.05 -8.06
N VAL A 663 57.26 -4.55 -7.40
CA VAL A 663 57.00 -4.43 -5.94
C VAL A 663 56.94 -5.83 -5.31
N TYR A 664 56.88 -5.91 -3.97
CA TYR A 664 56.68 -7.16 -3.28
C TYR A 664 55.64 -7.04 -2.20
N TYR A 665 54.70 -7.96 -2.19
CA TYR A 665 53.65 -8.06 -1.18
C TYR A 665 53.99 -9.20 -0.23
N SER A 666 53.93 -8.93 1.07
CA SER A 666 54.27 -9.91 2.12
C SER A 666 53.29 -11.10 2.11
N PRO A 667 53.78 -12.36 2.02
CA PRO A 667 52.92 -13.55 2.17
C PRO A 667 52.19 -13.64 3.50
N LYS A 668 52.75 -13.04 4.56
CA LYS A 668 52.14 -13.06 5.90
C LYS A 668 51.02 -12.06 6.05
N THR A 669 51.12 -10.87 5.46
CA THR A 669 50.19 -9.75 5.71
C THR A 669 49.50 -9.21 4.45
N GLY A 670 49.90 -9.62 3.27
CA GLY A 670 49.44 -9.07 2.00
C GLY A 670 49.93 -7.65 1.72
N GLN A 671 50.60 -6.98 2.66
CA GLN A 671 51.03 -5.59 2.55
C GLN A 671 52.27 -5.43 1.67
N MET A 672 52.30 -4.37 0.85
CA MET A 672 53.46 -4.00 0.08
C MET A 672 54.64 -3.64 0.98
N LEU A 673 55.80 -4.19 0.71
CA LEU A 673 56.98 -3.99 1.52
C LEU A 673 57.87 -2.85 0.96
N TYR A 674 58.57 -2.19 1.90
CA TYR A 674 59.44 -1.03 1.65
C TYR A 674 60.79 -1.25 2.34
N GLY A 675 61.78 -0.54 1.86
CA GLY A 675 63.12 -0.55 2.45
C GLY A 675 63.88 -1.87 2.22
N LEU A 676 64.69 -2.25 3.14
CA LEU A 676 65.54 -3.46 3.07
C LEU A 676 64.73 -4.66 3.63
N GLN A 677 64.59 -5.67 2.80
CA GLN A 677 63.82 -6.87 3.12
C GLN A 677 64.62 -8.14 2.82
N LYS A 678 64.51 -9.15 3.70
CA LYS A 678 65.12 -10.50 3.47
C LYS A 678 63.98 -11.42 3.00
N ILE A 679 64.01 -11.83 1.76
CA ILE A 679 62.98 -12.66 1.12
C ILE A 679 63.67 -13.96 0.64
N ASN A 680 63.17 -15.10 1.11
CA ASN A 680 63.78 -16.42 0.77
C ASN A 680 65.32 -16.43 0.86
N GLY A 681 65.83 -15.95 2.01
CA GLY A 681 67.24 -15.90 2.28
C GLY A 681 68.04 -14.78 1.54
N LYS A 682 67.49 -14.15 0.53
CA LYS A 682 68.16 -13.10 -0.28
C LYS A 682 67.70 -11.71 0.20
N TRP A 683 68.59 -10.74 0.14
CA TRP A 683 68.28 -9.36 0.48
C TRP A 683 67.83 -8.57 -0.72
N TYR A 684 66.71 -7.82 -0.55
CA TYR A 684 66.14 -6.91 -1.57
C TYR A 684 65.98 -5.54 -0.96
N MET A 685 66.15 -4.52 -1.79
CA MET A 685 65.83 -3.15 -1.41
C MET A 685 64.64 -2.62 -2.22
N PHE A 686 63.70 -2.06 -1.52
CA PHE A 686 62.54 -1.42 -2.10
C PHE A 686 62.53 0.08 -1.77
N ASP A 687 62.18 0.90 -2.69
CA ASP A 687 62.07 2.33 -2.48
C ASP A 687 61.05 2.66 -1.38
N LYS A 688 61.44 3.51 -0.46
CA LYS A 688 60.64 3.81 0.74
C LYS A 688 59.33 4.53 0.49
N ARG A 689 59.16 5.13 -0.70
CA ARG A 689 57.92 5.87 -1.06
C ARG A 689 57.08 5.06 -2.03
N SER A 690 57.70 4.57 -3.10
CA SER A 690 57.02 3.89 -4.20
C SER A 690 56.94 2.37 -4.07
N GLY A 691 57.71 1.77 -3.13
CA GLY A 691 57.81 0.31 -3.01
C GLY A 691 58.53 -0.36 -4.19
N ALA A 692 59.02 0.40 -5.14
CA ALA A 692 59.75 -0.14 -6.31
C ALA A 692 60.99 -0.91 -5.91
N LYS A 693 61.18 -2.12 -6.45
CA LYS A 693 62.43 -2.88 -6.29
C LYS A 693 63.56 -2.09 -6.92
N ILE A 694 64.57 -1.82 -6.11
CA ILE A 694 65.77 -1.10 -6.59
C ILE A 694 66.73 -2.14 -7.11
N SER A 695 67.16 -2.04 -8.40
CA SER A 695 68.17 -2.87 -8.97
C SER A 695 69.56 -2.37 -8.54
N TYR A 696 70.55 -3.25 -8.48
CA TYR A 696 71.92 -2.92 -8.04
C TYR A 696 72.70 -1.99 -9.05
N GLN A 697 72.09 -1.61 -10.11
CA GLN A 697 72.65 -0.74 -11.18
C GLN A 697 71.91 0.61 -11.29
N THR A 698 71.83 1.36 -10.22
CA THR A 698 71.47 2.78 -10.33
C THR A 698 72.75 3.58 -10.58
N VAL A 699 73.14 3.73 -11.81
CA VAL A 699 74.26 4.54 -12.23
C VAL A 699 73.91 6.01 -12.01
N GLY A 700 74.82 6.71 -11.27
CA GLY A 700 74.80 8.15 -11.29
C GLY A 700 74.04 8.93 -10.23
N THR A 701 73.71 8.32 -9.06
CA THR A 701 73.14 9.06 -7.96
C THR A 701 74.20 9.93 -7.25
N TYR A 702 73.92 11.24 -7.09
CA TYR A 702 74.74 12.12 -6.28
C TYR A 702 74.39 11.97 -4.82
N ILE A 703 75.48 11.85 -3.97
CA ILE A 703 75.31 11.67 -2.54
C ILE A 703 76.09 12.75 -1.79
N ARG A 704 75.63 13.10 -0.58
CA ARG A 704 76.34 13.96 0.36
C ARG A 704 76.58 13.24 1.68
N LEU A 705 77.73 13.36 2.26
CA LEU A 705 78.06 12.76 3.56
C LEU A 705 77.46 13.55 4.70
N LYS A 706 76.75 12.87 5.60
CA LYS A 706 76.17 13.49 6.82
C LYS A 706 77.23 13.56 7.95
N HIS A 707 78.12 12.57 7.97
CA HIS A 707 79.21 12.40 8.98
C HIS A 707 80.47 12.01 8.25
N ASN A 708 81.63 12.04 9.01
CA ASN A 708 82.82 11.41 8.52
C ASN A 708 82.55 9.93 8.29
N ALA A 709 82.96 9.44 7.14
CA ALA A 709 82.58 8.10 6.70
C ALA A 709 83.74 7.23 6.35
N ALA A 710 83.86 6.10 7.04
CA ALA A 710 84.83 5.07 6.65
C ALA A 710 84.41 4.46 5.30
N LEU A 711 85.40 4.07 4.52
CA LEU A 711 85.24 3.33 3.29
C LEU A 711 85.29 1.85 3.56
N TYR A 712 84.55 1.09 2.80
CA TYR A 712 84.44 -0.36 2.93
C TYR A 712 84.76 -1.05 1.60
N SER A 713 85.28 -2.28 1.71
CA SER A 713 85.44 -3.17 0.57
C SER A 713 84.13 -3.80 0.12
N ALA A 714 84.14 -4.49 -1.03
CA ALA A 714 83.00 -5.26 -1.53
C ALA A 714 82.56 -6.40 -0.58
N LYS A 715 83.38 -6.83 0.34
CA LYS A 715 83.12 -7.83 1.38
C LYS A 715 82.68 -7.18 2.71
N GLY A 716 82.58 -5.83 2.77
CA GLY A 716 82.20 -5.09 3.97
C GLY A 716 83.23 -4.91 5.04
N LYS A 717 84.54 -5.25 4.79
CA LYS A 717 85.65 -4.88 5.65
C LYS A 717 85.98 -3.42 5.53
N LYS A 718 86.17 -2.73 6.67
CA LYS A 718 86.71 -1.35 6.68
C LYS A 718 88.08 -1.33 6.01
N THR A 719 88.25 -0.34 5.14
CA THR A 719 89.55 -0.16 4.47
C THR A 719 90.39 0.78 5.24
N GLU A 720 91.64 0.68 5.10
CA GLU A 720 92.68 1.57 5.73
C GLU A 720 92.79 2.92 5.04
N ALA A 721 92.06 3.13 3.92
CA ALA A 721 91.96 4.42 3.22
C ALA A 721 91.38 5.50 4.15
N LYS A 722 91.96 6.75 4.03
CA LYS A 722 91.42 7.90 4.76
C LYS A 722 89.89 7.99 4.66
N SER A 723 89.17 8.19 5.80
CA SER A 723 87.73 8.43 5.85
C SER A 723 87.34 9.68 5.08
N TYR A 724 86.22 9.66 4.39
CA TYR A 724 85.71 10.85 3.76
C TYR A 724 85.05 11.77 4.78
N LYS A 725 85.36 13.05 4.67
CA LYS A 725 84.90 14.10 5.64
C LYS A 725 83.42 14.41 5.47
N LYS A 726 82.76 14.77 6.56
CA LYS A 726 81.34 15.30 6.57
C LYS A 726 81.24 16.42 5.52
N GLY A 727 80.15 16.40 4.82
CA GLY A 727 79.76 17.42 3.82
C GLY A 727 80.32 17.17 2.42
N LEU A 728 81.15 16.19 2.23
CA LEU A 728 81.64 15.78 0.89
C LEU A 728 80.49 15.42 -0.05
N TYR A 729 80.53 15.91 -1.26
CA TYR A 729 79.62 15.55 -2.35
C TYR A 729 80.34 14.66 -3.36
N THR A 730 79.79 13.51 -3.67
CA THR A 730 80.37 12.55 -4.59
C THR A 730 79.28 11.83 -5.36
N LYS A 731 79.67 11.18 -6.46
CA LYS A 731 78.78 10.38 -7.30
C LYS A 731 78.88 8.92 -6.86
N SER A 732 77.73 8.32 -6.54
CA SER A 732 77.61 6.88 -6.38
C SER A 732 77.34 6.23 -7.72
N VAL A 733 77.97 5.15 -8.04
CA VAL A 733 77.85 4.35 -9.25
C VAL A 733 76.99 3.12 -9.04
N GLY A 734 76.42 2.94 -7.84
CA GLY A 734 75.56 1.82 -7.56
C GLY A 734 75.25 1.62 -6.07
N ILE A 735 74.34 0.70 -5.73
CA ILE A 735 74.05 0.28 -4.35
C ILE A 735 74.37 -1.22 -4.20
N ARG A 736 74.92 -1.64 -3.07
CA ARG A 736 75.10 -3.03 -2.76
C ARG A 736 74.62 -3.34 -1.31
N ILE A 737 74.02 -4.44 -1.12
CA ILE A 737 73.72 -4.97 0.21
C ILE A 737 74.87 -5.89 0.65
N ILE A 738 75.50 -5.55 1.76
CA ILE A 738 76.63 -6.32 2.31
C ILE A 738 76.28 -6.65 3.76
N LYS A 739 76.14 -7.95 4.08
CA LYS A 739 75.84 -8.47 5.45
C LYS A 739 74.58 -7.78 6.03
N GLY A 740 73.49 -7.66 5.21
CA GLY A 740 72.23 -7.04 5.61
C GLY A 740 72.20 -5.51 5.72
N LYS A 741 73.29 -4.82 5.35
CA LYS A 741 73.40 -3.36 5.38
C LYS A 741 73.50 -2.81 3.99
N VAL A 742 72.87 -1.67 3.69
CA VAL A 742 72.94 -0.99 2.39
C VAL A 742 74.18 -0.10 2.33
N TYR A 743 74.95 -0.24 1.24
CA TYR A 743 76.11 0.58 0.92
C TYR A 743 76.00 1.18 -0.45
N TYR A 744 76.48 2.39 -0.62
CA TYR A 744 76.63 3.08 -1.90
C TYR A 744 78.07 2.85 -2.44
N LYS A 745 78.15 2.31 -3.64
CA LYS A 745 79.41 2.09 -4.38
C LYS A 745 79.86 3.42 -4.99
N LEU A 746 81.08 3.76 -4.77
CA LEU A 746 81.74 4.93 -5.35
C LEU A 746 82.50 4.54 -6.63
N SER A 747 82.86 5.52 -7.46
CA SER A 747 83.61 5.30 -8.71
C SER A 747 84.97 4.61 -8.49
N ASN A 748 85.58 4.79 -7.33
CA ASN A 748 86.87 4.17 -6.97
C ASN A 748 86.70 2.74 -6.43
N GLY A 749 85.50 2.10 -6.60
CA GLY A 749 85.23 0.74 -6.17
C GLY A 749 85.00 0.53 -4.68
N LYS A 750 85.17 1.55 -3.84
CA LYS A 750 84.85 1.52 -2.40
C LYS A 750 83.38 1.77 -2.09
N TYR A 751 82.98 1.50 -0.86
CA TYR A 751 81.61 1.54 -0.42
C TYR A 751 81.43 2.40 0.82
N ILE A 752 80.30 3.17 0.87
CA ILE A 752 79.92 3.97 2.06
C ILE A 752 78.57 3.46 2.58
N LYS A 753 78.43 3.31 3.91
CA LYS A 753 77.14 2.91 4.52
C LYS A 753 76.06 3.94 4.20
N ALA A 754 74.87 3.48 3.85
CA ALA A 754 73.70 4.32 3.49
C ALA A 754 73.32 5.29 4.61
N GLY A 755 73.50 4.92 5.88
CA GLY A 755 73.19 5.77 7.02
C GLY A 755 74.05 7.05 7.08
N ASN A 756 75.23 7.02 6.46
CA ASN A 756 76.18 8.16 6.45
C ASN A 756 75.94 9.17 5.32
N ILE A 757 74.95 8.94 4.44
CA ILE A 757 74.77 9.78 3.26
C ILE A 757 73.35 10.38 3.17
N THR A 758 73.30 11.46 2.43
CA THR A 758 71.99 12.01 1.91
C THR A 758 72.04 11.89 0.37
N VAL A 759 71.02 11.27 -0.21
CA VAL A 759 70.86 11.18 -1.66
C VAL A 759 70.38 12.50 -2.23
N GLY A 760 70.97 12.97 -3.30
CA GLY A 760 70.59 14.19 -3.98
C GLY A 760 69.27 13.99 -4.75
N LYS A 761 68.31 14.91 -4.56
CA LYS A 761 67.07 14.95 -5.32
C LYS A 761 67.27 15.86 -6.53
N LYS A 762 67.04 15.33 -7.71
CA LYS A 762 67.06 16.09 -8.98
C LYS A 762 65.86 17.06 -9.00
N ARG A 763 66.11 18.34 -9.23
CA ARG A 763 65.10 19.38 -9.36
C ARG A 763 65.47 20.32 -10.52
N THR A 764 64.44 20.80 -11.25
CA THR A 764 64.58 21.75 -12.33
C THR A 764 64.26 23.17 -11.82
N LEU A 765 65.06 24.14 -12.20
CA LEU A 765 64.83 25.54 -11.82
C LEU A 765 63.66 26.10 -12.64
N LYS A 766 62.67 26.63 -11.95
CA LYS A 766 61.50 27.31 -12.53
C LYS A 766 61.75 28.77 -12.87
N LYS A 767 62.80 29.34 -12.25
CA LYS A 767 63.26 30.74 -12.50
C LYS A 767 64.78 30.77 -12.53
N ASN A 768 65.38 31.84 -13.10
CA ASN A 768 66.80 32.08 -13.00
C ASN A 768 67.21 32.21 -11.53
N ALA A 769 68.33 31.65 -11.16
CA ALA A 769 68.71 31.51 -9.75
C ALA A 769 70.21 31.80 -9.53
N TYR A 770 70.54 32.46 -8.43
CA TYR A 770 71.92 32.61 -8.00
C TYR A 770 72.27 31.45 -7.06
N ILE A 771 73.54 31.05 -7.06
CA ILE A 771 74.10 30.19 -6.04
C ILE A 771 74.59 31.09 -4.88
N TYR A 772 74.23 30.75 -3.69
CA TYR A 772 74.61 31.44 -2.45
C TYR A 772 75.61 30.67 -1.67
N VAL A 773 76.58 31.35 -1.05
CA VAL A 773 77.51 30.78 -0.06
C VAL A 773 77.22 31.36 1.30
N LYS A 774 77.44 30.58 2.36
CA LYS A 774 77.30 31.01 3.73
C LYS A 774 78.62 31.70 4.18
N LYS A 775 78.47 32.98 4.70
CA LYS A 775 79.52 33.70 5.38
C LYS A 775 78.98 34.12 6.74
N GLY A 776 79.52 33.42 7.83
CA GLY A 776 78.95 33.60 9.16
C GLY A 776 77.41 33.28 9.21
N LYS A 777 76.62 34.18 9.75
CA LYS A 777 75.15 34.09 9.83
C LYS A 777 74.44 34.56 8.52
N LYS A 778 75.15 35.16 7.56
CA LYS A 778 74.61 35.69 6.32
C LYS A 778 74.97 34.80 5.13
N VAL A 779 74.20 34.91 4.02
CA VAL A 779 74.43 34.24 2.73
C VAL A 779 74.74 35.33 1.66
N LYS A 780 75.79 35.15 0.86
CA LYS A 780 76.21 36.02 -0.25
C LYS A 780 75.98 35.28 -1.58
N ALA A 781 75.39 35.97 -2.57
CA ALA A 781 75.28 35.44 -3.91
C ALA A 781 76.62 35.40 -4.62
N LEU A 782 76.89 34.33 -5.29
CA LEU A 782 78.05 34.21 -6.19
C LEU A 782 77.75 34.87 -7.54
N LYS A 783 78.85 35.38 -8.20
CA LYS A 783 78.65 35.86 -9.60
C LYS A 783 78.22 34.70 -10.51
N GLY A 784 77.37 35.00 -11.45
CA GLY A 784 76.83 34.01 -12.38
C GLY A 784 75.41 33.51 -12.07
N VAL A 785 74.59 33.51 -13.05
CA VAL A 785 73.16 33.08 -12.97
C VAL A 785 72.99 31.67 -13.48
N GLN A 786 72.29 30.87 -12.72
CA GLN A 786 71.80 29.56 -13.16
C GLN A 786 70.52 29.74 -13.94
N LYS A 787 70.44 29.34 -15.22
CA LYS A 787 69.28 29.59 -16.12
C LYS A 787 68.07 28.76 -15.69
N LYS A 788 66.90 29.32 -15.90
CA LYS A 788 65.62 28.61 -15.84
C LYS A 788 65.71 27.35 -16.71
N GLY A 789 65.11 26.26 -16.27
CA GLY A 789 65.10 24.94 -16.94
C GLY A 789 66.34 24.09 -16.62
N SER A 790 67.43 24.65 -16.07
CA SER A 790 68.55 23.84 -15.69
C SER A 790 68.29 22.96 -14.48
N THR A 791 68.87 21.76 -14.48
CA THR A 791 68.67 20.79 -13.43
C THR A 791 69.78 20.83 -12.37
N LYS A 792 69.38 20.82 -11.11
CA LYS A 792 70.27 20.77 -9.92
C LYS A 792 69.92 19.61 -9.01
N TYR A 793 70.86 19.04 -8.32
CA TYR A 793 70.63 18.11 -7.23
C TYR A 793 70.59 18.87 -5.92
N THR A 794 69.55 18.65 -5.16
CA THR A 794 69.33 19.24 -3.84
C THR A 794 69.51 18.19 -2.76
N TYR A 795 70.08 18.53 -1.61
CA TYR A 795 70.43 17.59 -0.56
C TYR A 795 69.91 18.00 0.79
N GLY A 796 69.15 17.05 1.40
CA GLY A 796 68.53 17.27 2.70
C GLY A 796 67.34 18.14 2.70
N SER A 797 66.87 18.55 3.91
CA SER A 797 65.77 19.45 4.11
C SER A 797 66.11 20.88 3.75
N VAL A 798 65.10 21.72 3.62
CA VAL A 798 65.27 23.14 3.45
C VAL A 798 66.02 23.71 4.64
N VAL A 799 67.02 24.54 4.41
CA VAL A 799 67.72 25.36 5.44
C VAL A 799 67.28 26.80 5.35
N ILE A 800 67.19 27.43 6.50
CA ILE A 800 66.74 28.84 6.58
C ILE A 800 67.89 29.73 6.89
N PHE A 801 68.11 30.77 6.06
CA PHE A 801 69.05 31.83 6.31
C PHE A 801 68.33 33.18 6.16
N GLN A 802 68.41 34.03 7.20
CA GLN A 802 67.75 35.36 7.22
C GLN A 802 66.31 35.26 6.75
N GLY A 803 65.52 34.33 7.35
CA GLY A 803 64.12 34.14 7.05
C GLY A 803 63.82 33.48 5.64
N LYS A 804 64.80 33.30 4.78
CA LYS A 804 64.60 32.72 3.43
C LYS A 804 64.99 31.27 3.40
N LYS A 805 64.19 30.45 2.67
CA LYS A 805 64.36 29.01 2.53
C LYS A 805 65.28 28.64 1.39
N PHE A 806 66.27 27.79 1.62
CA PHE A 806 67.27 27.36 0.65
C PHE A 806 67.41 25.85 0.62
N TYR A 807 67.73 25.28 -0.55
CA TYR A 807 68.27 23.89 -0.67
C TYR A 807 69.79 23.93 -0.81
N ALA A 808 70.51 23.03 -0.14
CA ALA A 808 71.92 22.81 -0.37
C ALA A 808 72.02 22.10 -1.72
N VAL A 809 72.90 22.61 -2.61
CA VAL A 809 73.18 22.05 -3.94
C VAL A 809 74.64 21.57 -4.10
N ALA A 810 75.51 22.05 -3.29
CA ALA A 810 76.91 21.57 -3.17
C ALA A 810 77.49 21.97 -1.79
N SER A 811 78.75 21.61 -1.47
CA SER A 811 79.35 21.98 -0.19
C SER A 811 79.41 23.49 -0.03
N GLY A 812 78.74 23.94 1.04
CA GLY A 812 78.65 25.39 1.31
C GLY A 812 77.84 26.19 0.25
N LYS A 813 77.16 25.58 -0.74
CA LYS A 813 76.49 26.26 -1.82
C LYS A 813 74.95 25.96 -1.74
N TYR A 814 74.17 27.00 -1.90
CA TYR A 814 72.74 26.96 -1.69
C TYR A 814 71.96 27.68 -2.84
N ILE A 815 70.79 27.28 -3.13
CA ILE A 815 69.83 27.94 -4.03
C ILE A 815 68.53 28.17 -3.27
N LYS A 816 67.88 29.37 -3.45
CA LYS A 816 66.57 29.62 -2.85
C LYS A 816 65.58 28.53 -3.27
N SER A 817 64.85 27.98 -2.31
CA SER A 817 63.88 26.90 -2.57
C SER A 817 62.75 27.33 -3.52
N ALA A 818 62.41 28.63 -3.50
CA ALA A 818 61.37 29.20 -4.38
C ALA A 818 61.75 29.22 -5.87
N ASN A 819 63.05 28.94 -6.19
CA ASN A 819 63.50 28.87 -7.58
C ASN A 819 63.35 27.47 -8.19
N PHE A 820 62.92 26.48 -7.42
CA PHE A 820 62.61 25.11 -7.81
C PHE A 820 61.13 24.89 -7.83
#